data_e4c1c763d00e8040ad1ea096d37bcbab
#
_entry.id   e4c1c763d00e8040ad1ea096d37bcbab
#
_cell.length_a   1.000
_cell.length_b   1.000
_cell.length_c   1.000
_cell.angle_alpha   90.00
_cell.angle_beta   90.00
_cell.angle_gamma   90.00
#
_symmetry.space_group_name_H-M   'P 1'
#
loop_
_entity.id
_entity.type
_entity.pdbx_description
1 polymer ?
#
loop_
_entity_poly.entity_id
_entity_poly.type
_entity_poly.pdbx_seq_one_letter_code
_entity_poly.pdbx_strand_id
1 'polypeptide(L)'
;MKFKIFYLFVFGYIIQMASQTKVGGHIIDINNEPVAFANVIFKGSSEGTISNENGRFYLESEQRWDTLVISFVGYETLILPLKEKLSLNLKLVLNDTASQLDEVVLFIGKQSKKDNPAISILRKVWENKRDNGLRRFKQYEYDKYEKVEFDLNTIDSTLIKSKLFKGMEFVFNEVDTSRVTGKTYLPIFINESVTKVYGDNLEKKEKEVLEGNKNSGFNDNQIIIDFVDELYSDYNIYDNYLKFFDKSFVSPLSQTGINTYNYVLSDSSYIDNKWCYNIIYYPRRKNELTFKGDFWVADTTYAIKEINLQASKSANINWVKEIYIEQEFDVLNDSLFLVKRDYMMSDFAFNKKEKSRGVYGKRTTLYNNYVFDEPKEKKFYDEEVYFYDKDVYDRNSSFWNANRLEKLNKDELGVYKMLDTLTTVKKFNRLYNLGSILTSGYIEFNSLPLDYGPIFSTFGFNYVEGLRLRTGGRTYFGRNDLWRLEGFLAYGFRDDKFKYGISGKWLLDKKSRLIISGGNRRDVEQIGASLTTSTDVLGRSFASSSLVGTGTNDKLTSINLTSAAVEIEPWRNLIMRLSANYRTLESASDTFSLDYIDSASSTGISSEIQQFETSFSLAYFPKRKMTGFGVERYDANDDYAQIFAQISIGDKDVFKGDFNYTKFQFSYFQPWQLGGFGRFYSNIEFGKTFGDVPLGLLSVIPGNQSYFSIYNTFSQLDFYEFVTDTYISLHLQHNFNGRLFSRIPFFRKLNLREIISFRTAWGEISDENKLLNASGLLYEAPDKNMYYEYGIGIGNIFKIFRVDFNFRGNYLDRPSARKFGVTGTFGFYF
;
A
#
# COMPACT_ATOMS: atom_id res chain seq x y z
N MET A 1 30.60 -59.15 8.74
CA MET A 1 30.24 -58.29 9.89
C MET A 1 29.95 -56.82 9.49
N LYS A 2 30.59 -56.30 8.43
CA LYS A 2 30.35 -54.87 7.97
C LYS A 2 28.99 -54.62 7.31
N PHE A 3 28.33 -55.59 6.75
CA PHE A 3 26.99 -55.42 6.11
C PHE A 3 25.81 -55.38 7.09
N LYS A 4 25.94 -56.05 8.26
CA LYS A 4 24.86 -55.99 9.29
C LYS A 4 24.82 -54.67 10.06
N ILE A 5 25.95 -53.95 10.17
CA ILE A 5 25.98 -52.62 10.81
C ILE A 5 25.42 -51.56 9.91
N PHE A 6 25.54 -51.68 8.59
CA PHE A 6 24.96 -50.76 7.63
C PHE A 6 23.42 -50.83 7.65
N TYR A 7 22.84 -52.02 7.73
CA TYR A 7 21.39 -52.19 7.85
C TYR A 7 20.83 -51.68 9.20
N LEU A 8 21.59 -51.77 10.26
CA LEU A 8 21.19 -51.23 11.57
C LEU A 8 21.21 -49.70 11.59
N PHE A 9 22.15 -49.07 10.86
CA PHE A 9 22.19 -47.62 10.70
C PHE A 9 21.08 -47.09 9.79
N VAL A 10 20.77 -47.77 8.70
CA VAL A 10 19.69 -47.43 7.79
C VAL A 10 18.32 -47.63 8.43
N PHE A 11 18.13 -48.66 9.27
CA PHE A 11 16.90 -48.84 10.05
C PHE A 11 16.76 -47.86 11.20
N GLY A 12 17.87 -47.44 11.81
CA GLY A 12 17.86 -46.38 12.84
C GLY A 12 17.48 -44.98 12.29
N TYR A 13 17.85 -44.73 11.02
CA TYR A 13 17.51 -43.48 10.33
C TYR A 13 16.04 -43.42 9.87
N ILE A 14 15.42 -44.56 9.57
CA ILE A 14 14.02 -44.65 9.17
C ILE A 14 13.05 -44.42 10.35
N ILE A 15 13.52 -44.66 11.60
CA ILE A 15 12.67 -44.47 12.81
C ILE A 15 12.59 -42.99 13.23
N GLN A 16 13.50 -42.13 12.81
CA GLN A 16 13.46 -40.68 13.10
C GLN A 16 12.52 -39.89 12.16
N MET A 17 11.95 -40.49 11.14
CA MET A 17 11.15 -39.83 10.12
C MET A 17 9.64 -39.73 10.43
N ALA A 18 9.15 -39.98 11.66
CA ALA A 18 7.72 -40.07 11.90
C ALA A 18 7.27 -39.55 13.25
N SER A 19 7.68 -38.33 13.62
CA SER A 19 7.37 -37.80 14.96
C SER A 19 6.45 -36.57 14.99
N GLN A 20 5.83 -36.18 13.87
CA GLN A 20 4.92 -35.04 13.88
C GLN A 20 3.53 -35.42 14.36
N THR A 21 2.94 -34.59 15.24
CA THR A 21 1.55 -34.71 15.66
C THR A 21 0.77 -33.52 15.14
N LYS A 22 -0.29 -33.77 14.36
CA LYS A 22 -1.17 -32.72 13.80
C LYS A 22 -2.59 -33.00 14.22
N VAL A 23 -3.20 -32.01 14.87
CA VAL A 23 -4.57 -32.11 15.41
C VAL A 23 -5.39 -30.91 15.00
N GLY A 24 -6.57 -31.12 14.49
CA GLY A 24 -7.50 -30.08 14.13
C GLY A 24 -8.96 -30.50 14.40
N GLY A 25 -9.78 -29.52 14.73
CA GLY A 25 -11.16 -29.83 15.03
C GLY A 25 -12.03 -28.62 15.31
N HIS A 26 -13.23 -28.91 15.79
CA HIS A 26 -14.27 -27.96 16.13
C HIS A 26 -14.73 -28.22 17.55
N ILE A 27 -14.61 -27.22 18.41
CA ILE A 27 -15.03 -27.26 19.82
C ILE A 27 -16.40 -26.58 19.90
N ILE A 28 -17.36 -27.29 20.44
CA ILE A 28 -18.74 -26.85 20.66
C ILE A 28 -19.15 -27.13 22.09
N ASP A 29 -20.22 -26.48 22.57
CA ASP A 29 -20.88 -26.80 23.79
C ASP A 29 -21.97 -27.89 23.60
N ILE A 30 -22.68 -28.22 24.67
CA ILE A 30 -23.80 -29.17 24.68
C ILE A 30 -24.99 -28.72 23.80
N ASN A 31 -25.11 -27.40 23.55
CA ASN A 31 -26.14 -26.81 22.71
C ASN A 31 -25.71 -26.72 21.20
N ASN A 32 -24.58 -27.30 20.83
CA ASN A 32 -23.91 -27.17 19.53
C ASN A 32 -23.46 -25.72 19.16
N GLU A 33 -23.39 -24.82 20.12
CA GLU A 33 -22.81 -23.49 19.91
C GLU A 33 -21.28 -23.58 19.93
N PRO A 34 -20.58 -22.87 19.04
CA PRO A 34 -19.12 -22.90 18.98
C PRO A 34 -18.50 -22.25 20.22
N VAL A 35 -17.60 -22.98 20.87
CA VAL A 35 -16.82 -22.46 22.00
C VAL A 35 -15.59 -21.75 21.45
N ALA A 36 -15.66 -20.42 21.41
CA ALA A 36 -14.56 -19.57 20.98
C ALA A 36 -13.51 -19.42 22.10
N PHE A 37 -12.23 -19.38 21.68
CA PHE A 37 -11.08 -19.13 22.57
C PHE A 37 -10.80 -20.22 23.62
N ALA A 38 -11.31 -21.42 23.41
CA ALA A 38 -10.92 -22.57 24.24
C ALA A 38 -9.43 -22.86 24.04
N ASN A 39 -8.72 -23.02 25.13
CA ASN A 39 -7.30 -23.37 25.14
C ASN A 39 -7.12 -24.83 24.74
N VAL A 40 -6.22 -25.12 23.82
CA VAL A 40 -5.93 -26.45 23.29
C VAL A 40 -4.43 -26.70 23.37
N ILE A 41 -3.98 -27.59 24.22
CA ILE A 41 -2.55 -27.87 24.45
C ILE A 41 -2.27 -29.38 24.41
N PHE A 42 -1.08 -29.77 24.00
CA PHE A 42 -0.61 -31.12 24.24
C PHE A 42 -0.24 -31.30 25.72
N LYS A 43 -0.73 -32.36 26.33
CA LYS A 43 -0.53 -32.60 27.78
C LYS A 43 0.94 -32.67 28.14
N GLY A 44 1.39 -31.74 28.97
CA GLY A 44 2.78 -31.68 29.43
C GLY A 44 3.74 -30.96 28.47
N SER A 45 3.21 -30.26 27.44
CA SER A 45 3.99 -29.39 26.57
C SER A 45 3.68 -27.91 26.79
N SER A 46 4.53 -27.04 26.27
CA SER A 46 4.24 -25.61 26.09
C SER A 46 3.59 -25.30 24.73
N GLU A 47 3.39 -26.33 23.87
CA GLU A 47 2.82 -26.15 22.56
C GLU A 47 1.30 -26.19 22.62
N GLY A 48 0.66 -25.10 22.27
CA GLY A 48 -0.78 -24.96 22.32
C GLY A 48 -1.32 -23.97 21.31
N THR A 49 -2.63 -23.94 21.19
CA THR A 49 -3.39 -23.01 20.35
C THR A 49 -4.73 -22.69 21.05
N ILE A 50 -5.46 -21.72 20.52
CA ILE A 50 -6.83 -21.42 20.97
C ILE A 50 -7.81 -21.65 19.81
N SER A 51 -9.05 -22.00 20.14
CA SER A 51 -10.10 -22.08 19.13
C SER A 51 -10.50 -20.68 18.64
N ASN A 52 -10.85 -20.57 17.36
CA ASN A 52 -11.33 -19.32 16.77
C ASN A 52 -12.81 -19.04 17.15
N GLU A 53 -13.40 -17.93 16.68
CA GLU A 53 -14.81 -17.56 16.93
C GLU A 53 -15.83 -18.64 16.56
N ASN A 54 -15.50 -19.52 15.62
CA ASN A 54 -16.33 -20.63 15.19
C ASN A 54 -15.97 -21.92 15.94
N GLY A 55 -15.20 -21.84 17.03
CA GLY A 55 -14.78 -23.00 17.80
C GLY A 55 -13.76 -23.90 17.10
N ARG A 56 -13.18 -23.49 15.96
CA ARG A 56 -12.20 -24.29 15.21
C ARG A 56 -10.79 -24.03 15.68
N PHE A 57 -9.99 -25.09 15.76
CA PHE A 57 -8.59 -25.02 16.13
C PHE A 57 -7.73 -25.92 15.22
N TYR A 58 -6.45 -25.64 15.16
CA TYR A 58 -5.42 -26.50 14.60
C TYR A 58 -4.14 -26.34 15.42
N LEU A 59 -3.53 -27.47 15.78
CA LEU A 59 -2.31 -27.55 16.55
C LEU A 59 -1.37 -28.58 15.93
N GLU A 60 -0.13 -28.19 15.73
CA GLU A 60 0.92 -29.04 15.16
C GLU A 60 2.15 -29.03 16.07
N SER A 61 2.81 -30.17 16.19
CA SER A 61 4.08 -30.34 16.90
C SER A 61 5.02 -31.20 16.10
N GLU A 62 6.30 -30.89 16.15
CA GLU A 62 7.35 -31.75 15.60
C GLU A 62 7.57 -33.01 16.46
N GLN A 63 7.05 -33.03 17.68
CA GLN A 63 7.13 -34.12 18.63
C GLN A 63 5.89 -35.00 18.59
N ARG A 64 6.00 -36.22 19.12
CA ARG A 64 4.88 -37.12 19.29
C ARG A 64 4.19 -36.85 20.60
N TRP A 65 2.92 -36.47 20.53
CA TRP A 65 2.04 -36.29 21.68
C TRP A 65 0.88 -37.30 21.62
N ASP A 66 0.53 -37.85 22.77
CA ASP A 66 -0.50 -38.88 22.90
C ASP A 66 -1.80 -38.35 23.53
N THR A 67 -1.82 -37.09 24.00
CA THR A 67 -2.97 -36.55 24.73
C THR A 67 -3.11 -35.06 24.47
N LEU A 68 -4.32 -34.64 24.12
CA LEU A 68 -4.74 -33.25 23.95
C LEU A 68 -5.54 -32.83 25.19
N VAL A 69 -5.32 -31.65 25.71
CA VAL A 69 -6.07 -31.03 26.78
C VAL A 69 -6.75 -29.79 26.24
N ILE A 70 -8.07 -29.75 26.41
CA ILE A 70 -8.90 -28.62 26.01
C ILE A 70 -9.55 -28.05 27.28
N SER A 71 -9.34 -26.78 27.53
CA SER A 71 -9.90 -26.08 28.66
C SER A 71 -10.51 -24.74 28.24
N PHE A 72 -11.66 -24.46 28.84
CA PHE A 72 -12.29 -23.15 28.72
C PHE A 72 -13.07 -22.88 30.01
N VAL A 73 -13.09 -21.64 30.41
CA VAL A 73 -13.71 -21.27 31.70
C VAL A 73 -15.20 -21.45 31.60
N GLY A 74 -15.76 -22.09 32.62
CA GLY A 74 -17.19 -22.47 32.68
C GLY A 74 -17.48 -23.87 32.12
N TYR A 75 -16.44 -24.56 31.62
CA TYR A 75 -16.54 -25.90 31.06
C TYR A 75 -15.59 -26.87 31.77
N GLU A 76 -15.96 -28.13 31.80
CA GLU A 76 -15.07 -29.19 32.26
C GLU A 76 -13.88 -29.35 31.32
N THR A 77 -12.68 -29.46 31.88
CA THR A 77 -11.48 -29.71 31.08
C THR A 77 -11.57 -31.06 30.35
N LEU A 78 -11.57 -31.03 29.03
CA LEU A 78 -11.62 -32.24 28.23
C LEU A 78 -10.20 -32.76 27.98
N ILE A 79 -9.92 -33.97 28.38
CA ILE A 79 -8.65 -34.66 28.11
C ILE A 79 -8.91 -35.76 27.10
N LEU A 80 -8.34 -35.59 25.92
CA LEU A 80 -8.55 -36.45 24.78
C LEU A 80 -7.28 -37.26 24.43
N PRO A 81 -7.31 -38.60 24.58
CA PRO A 81 -6.22 -39.44 24.05
C PRO A 81 -6.20 -39.43 22.52
N LEU A 82 -5.04 -39.14 21.92
CA LEU A 82 -4.86 -39.16 20.48
C LEU A 82 -4.48 -40.56 20.01
N LYS A 83 -5.33 -41.19 19.21
CA LYS A 83 -5.10 -42.54 18.67
C LYS A 83 -4.18 -42.53 17.45
N GLU A 84 -4.19 -41.46 16.71
CA GLU A 84 -3.43 -41.30 15.46
C GLU A 84 -2.59 -40.01 15.49
N LYS A 85 -1.48 -40.01 14.75
CA LYS A 85 -0.59 -38.83 14.64
C LYS A 85 -1.24 -37.66 13.87
N LEU A 86 -2.15 -37.99 12.97
CA LEU A 86 -2.92 -37.03 12.19
C LEU A 86 -4.41 -37.19 12.56
N SER A 87 -4.91 -36.27 13.35
CA SER A 87 -6.32 -36.28 13.81
C SER A 87 -6.96 -34.96 13.41
N LEU A 88 -7.49 -34.89 12.19
CA LEU A 88 -8.17 -33.73 11.62
C LEU A 88 -9.70 -33.94 11.68
N ASN A 89 -10.44 -32.83 11.75
CA ASN A 89 -11.91 -32.82 11.83
C ASN A 89 -12.50 -33.43 13.11
N LEU A 90 -11.78 -33.32 14.23
CA LEU A 90 -12.31 -33.68 15.53
C LEU A 90 -13.51 -32.81 15.89
N LYS A 91 -14.61 -33.43 16.33
CA LYS A 91 -15.75 -32.73 16.93
C LYS A 91 -15.65 -32.93 18.44
N LEU A 92 -15.35 -31.85 19.17
CA LEU A 92 -15.11 -31.86 20.60
C LEU A 92 -16.23 -31.12 21.30
N VAL A 93 -16.93 -31.82 22.23
CA VAL A 93 -18.01 -31.23 23.00
C VAL A 93 -17.51 -30.96 24.41
N LEU A 94 -17.58 -29.70 24.85
CA LEU A 94 -17.31 -29.32 26.24
C LEU A 94 -18.60 -29.31 27.03
N ASN A 95 -18.55 -29.94 28.21
CA ASN A 95 -19.65 -29.96 29.16
C ASN A 95 -19.54 -28.79 30.12
N ASP A 96 -20.67 -28.20 30.51
CA ASP A 96 -20.71 -27.13 31.48
C ASP A 96 -20.30 -27.66 32.87
N THR A 97 -19.54 -26.88 33.63
CA THR A 97 -19.08 -27.24 34.95
C THR A 97 -20.21 -27.03 35.94
N ALA A 98 -20.76 -28.12 36.50
CA ALA A 98 -21.85 -28.08 37.46
C ALA A 98 -21.40 -27.95 38.94
N SER A 99 -20.13 -27.61 39.25
CA SER A 99 -19.66 -27.56 40.64
C SER A 99 -18.79 -26.34 40.94
N GLN A 100 -19.06 -25.80 42.13
CA GLN A 100 -18.30 -24.75 42.81
C GLN A 100 -16.80 -25.04 42.79
N LEU A 101 -16.06 -24.27 42.04
CA LEU A 101 -14.64 -24.04 42.22
C LEU A 101 -14.47 -22.60 42.65
N ASP A 102 -13.57 -22.37 43.58
CA ASP A 102 -13.24 -21.06 44.11
C ASP A 102 -13.05 -20.07 42.96
N GLU A 103 -13.79 -19.03 43.07
CA GLU A 103 -14.13 -17.94 42.19
C GLU A 103 -13.05 -17.48 41.22
N VAL A 104 -12.99 -18.07 40.02
CA VAL A 104 -12.60 -17.30 38.82
C VAL A 104 -13.92 -16.88 38.17
N VAL A 105 -14.39 -15.72 38.54
CA VAL A 105 -15.65 -15.16 38.06
C VAL A 105 -15.48 -14.73 36.62
N LEU A 106 -15.99 -15.53 35.67
CA LEU A 106 -16.22 -15.10 34.31
C LEU A 106 -17.42 -14.16 34.27
N PHE A 107 -17.13 -12.91 34.00
CA PHE A 107 -18.15 -11.92 33.70
C PHE A 107 -18.50 -11.93 32.22
N ILE A 108 -19.49 -12.75 31.84
CA ILE A 108 -20.25 -12.51 30.61
C ILE A 108 -21.16 -11.32 30.90
N GLY A 109 -20.69 -10.10 30.59
CA GLY A 109 -21.43 -8.88 30.84
C GLY A 109 -20.51 -7.65 30.78
N LYS A 110 -21.08 -6.45 30.75
CA LYS A 110 -20.34 -5.19 30.84
C LYS A 110 -19.49 -5.16 32.11
N GLN A 111 -18.22 -5.49 32.01
CA GLN A 111 -17.33 -5.48 33.17
C GLN A 111 -17.13 -4.06 33.69
N SER A 112 -17.09 -3.91 35.01
CA SER A 112 -16.70 -2.68 35.68
C SER A 112 -15.28 -2.30 35.29
N LYS A 113 -15.04 -1.03 34.98
CA LYS A 113 -13.68 -0.53 34.70
C LYS A 113 -12.88 -0.26 35.98
N LYS A 114 -13.57 -0.21 37.16
CA LYS A 114 -12.94 0.24 38.40
C LYS A 114 -12.13 -0.83 39.11
N ASP A 115 -12.57 -2.09 39.07
CA ASP A 115 -11.97 -3.17 39.86
C ASP A 115 -11.57 -4.37 39.00
N ASN A 116 -11.13 -4.14 37.78
CA ASN A 116 -10.72 -5.18 36.86
C ASN A 116 -9.20 -5.43 36.95
N PRO A 117 -8.76 -6.62 37.41
CA PRO A 117 -7.34 -6.93 37.56
C PRO A 117 -6.56 -6.86 36.26
N ALA A 118 -7.16 -7.23 35.13
CA ALA A 118 -6.52 -7.09 33.81
C ALA A 118 -6.21 -5.64 33.48
N ILE A 119 -7.10 -4.69 33.81
CA ILE A 119 -6.87 -3.27 33.60
C ILE A 119 -5.76 -2.74 34.53
N SER A 120 -5.66 -3.27 35.73
CA SER A 120 -4.58 -2.90 36.66
C SER A 120 -3.21 -3.34 36.14
N ILE A 121 -3.10 -4.53 35.55
CA ILE A 121 -1.90 -5.02 34.89
C ILE A 121 -1.61 -4.14 33.65
N LEU A 122 -2.61 -3.86 32.82
CA LEU A 122 -2.45 -3.04 31.62
C LEU A 122 -1.95 -1.63 31.92
N ARG A 123 -2.35 -1.03 33.04
CA ARG A 123 -1.79 0.28 33.48
C ARG A 123 -0.30 0.19 33.75
N LYS A 124 0.15 -0.89 34.39
CA LYS A 124 1.57 -1.13 34.62
C LYS A 124 2.33 -1.38 33.32
N VAL A 125 1.72 -2.04 32.32
CA VAL A 125 2.28 -2.12 30.96
C VAL A 125 2.51 -0.73 30.37
N TRP A 126 1.56 0.21 30.52
CA TRP A 126 1.72 1.57 30.01
C TRP A 126 2.81 2.36 30.70
N GLU A 127 2.98 2.19 32.02
CA GLU A 127 4.02 2.83 32.82
C GLU A 127 5.41 2.38 32.37
N ASN A 128 5.57 1.09 32.03
CA ASN A 128 6.86 0.47 31.73
C ASN A 128 7.18 0.34 30.24
N LYS A 129 6.22 0.66 29.33
CA LYS A 129 6.39 0.40 27.90
C LYS A 129 7.57 1.12 27.22
N ARG A 130 8.12 2.19 27.82
CA ARG A 130 9.29 2.90 27.28
C ARG A 130 10.57 2.17 27.61
N ASP A 131 10.61 1.47 28.74
CA ASP A 131 11.77 0.74 29.21
C ASP A 131 11.84 -0.67 28.59
N ASN A 132 10.74 -1.11 28.00
CA ASN A 132 10.61 -2.38 27.30
C ASN A 132 10.71 -2.16 25.78
N GLY A 133 11.89 -2.38 25.20
CA GLY A 133 12.12 -2.31 23.77
C GLY A 133 13.25 -1.38 23.33
N LEU A 134 13.41 -1.22 22.03
CA LEU A 134 14.53 -0.51 21.38
C LEU A 134 14.62 0.99 21.76
N ARG A 135 13.50 1.62 22.16
CA ARG A 135 13.46 3.04 22.54
C ARG A 135 14.27 3.37 23.82
N ARG A 136 14.68 2.35 24.57
CA ARG A 136 15.53 2.49 25.75
C ARG A 136 16.96 2.91 25.39
N PHE A 137 17.44 2.49 24.23
CA PHE A 137 18.83 2.67 23.80
C PHE A 137 18.99 3.91 22.95
N LYS A 138 20.17 4.49 22.93
CA LYS A 138 20.49 5.63 22.06
C LYS A 138 20.62 5.18 20.61
N GLN A 139 21.40 4.13 20.41
CA GLN A 139 21.58 3.47 19.11
C GLN A 139 21.34 1.98 19.26
N TYR A 140 20.92 1.35 18.16
CA TYR A 140 20.73 -0.09 18.11
C TYR A 140 20.98 -0.61 16.70
N GLU A 141 21.35 -1.86 16.62
CA GLU A 141 21.40 -2.62 15.36
C GLU A 141 20.90 -4.03 15.61
N TYR A 142 20.35 -4.64 14.55
CA TYR A 142 19.91 -6.04 14.56
C TYR A 142 19.82 -6.60 13.15
N ASP A 143 19.85 -7.93 13.04
CA ASP A 143 19.61 -8.64 11.81
C ASP A 143 18.13 -9.00 11.70
N LYS A 144 17.56 -8.78 10.52
CA LYS A 144 16.18 -9.07 10.18
C LYS A 144 16.13 -10.04 8.99
N TYR A 145 15.52 -11.20 9.20
CA TYR A 145 15.17 -12.14 8.13
C TYR A 145 13.66 -12.08 7.94
N GLU A 146 13.23 -11.92 6.72
CA GLU A 146 11.81 -11.81 6.41
C GLU A 146 11.45 -12.74 5.25
N LYS A 147 10.35 -13.47 5.41
CA LYS A 147 9.76 -14.35 4.40
C LYS A 147 8.31 -13.95 4.17
N VAL A 148 7.99 -13.56 2.95
CA VAL A 148 6.63 -13.27 2.50
C VAL A 148 6.17 -14.35 1.55
N GLU A 149 4.96 -14.86 1.78
CA GLU A 149 4.37 -15.95 1.01
C GLU A 149 2.97 -15.56 0.53
N PHE A 150 2.64 -15.92 -0.70
CA PHE A 150 1.26 -15.92 -1.18
C PHE A 150 0.84 -17.35 -1.49
N ASP A 151 -0.32 -17.73 -0.94
CA ASP A 151 -0.83 -19.09 -1.09
C ASP A 151 -2.28 -19.06 -1.57
N LEU A 152 -2.60 -19.88 -2.55
CA LEU A 152 -4.00 -20.19 -2.85
C LEU A 152 -4.62 -20.99 -1.71
N ASN A 153 -5.76 -20.56 -1.18
CA ASN A 153 -6.42 -21.26 -0.09
C ASN A 153 -7.70 -21.99 -0.53
N THR A 154 -8.19 -22.88 0.33
CA THR A 154 -9.37 -23.70 0.09
C THR A 154 -9.20 -24.61 -1.13
N ILE A 155 -8.11 -25.40 -1.12
CA ILE A 155 -7.80 -26.37 -2.17
C ILE A 155 -8.73 -27.58 -2.02
N ASP A 156 -9.68 -27.70 -2.93
CA ASP A 156 -10.66 -28.80 -2.95
C ASP A 156 -10.56 -29.63 -4.24
N SER A 157 -11.26 -30.77 -4.28
CA SER A 157 -11.27 -31.67 -5.43
C SER A 157 -11.77 -31.02 -6.72
N THR A 158 -12.59 -29.95 -6.63
CA THR A 158 -13.09 -29.24 -7.80
C THR A 158 -12.02 -28.36 -8.41
N LEU A 159 -11.15 -27.76 -7.58
CA LEU A 159 -9.99 -26.99 -8.02
C LEU A 159 -8.93 -27.90 -8.65
N ILE A 160 -8.62 -29.02 -7.98
CA ILE A 160 -7.63 -30.00 -8.45
C ILE A 160 -8.00 -30.52 -9.84
N LYS A 161 -9.28 -30.85 -10.08
CA LYS A 161 -9.78 -31.35 -11.35
C LYS A 161 -10.08 -30.26 -12.38
N SER A 162 -9.84 -29.02 -12.08
CA SER A 162 -10.17 -27.90 -12.96
C SER A 162 -9.27 -27.87 -14.20
N LYS A 163 -9.83 -27.40 -15.32
CA LYS A 163 -9.05 -27.19 -16.54
C LYS A 163 -7.88 -26.21 -16.35
N LEU A 164 -7.94 -25.37 -15.32
CA LEU A 164 -6.91 -24.40 -14.99
C LEU A 164 -5.58 -25.10 -14.67
N PHE A 165 -5.61 -26.18 -13.93
CA PHE A 165 -4.40 -26.89 -13.47
C PHE A 165 -4.01 -28.10 -14.33
N LYS A 166 -4.74 -28.34 -15.44
CA LYS A 166 -4.39 -29.45 -16.35
C LYS A 166 -2.95 -29.28 -16.89
N GLY A 167 -2.10 -30.27 -16.62
CA GLY A 167 -0.66 -30.24 -16.93
C GLY A 167 0.22 -29.54 -15.87
N MET A 168 -0.37 -29.22 -14.73
CA MET A 168 0.31 -28.65 -13.56
C MET A 168 -0.09 -29.41 -12.27
N GLU A 169 -0.56 -30.64 -12.40
CA GLU A 169 -1.08 -31.43 -11.28
C GLU A 169 -0.03 -31.67 -10.18
N PHE A 170 1.24 -31.63 -10.53
CA PHE A 170 2.37 -31.78 -9.60
C PHE A 170 2.38 -30.76 -8.48
N VAL A 171 1.77 -29.55 -8.67
CA VAL A 171 1.74 -28.52 -7.65
C VAL A 171 0.96 -28.96 -6.40
N PHE A 172 -0.01 -29.84 -6.56
CA PHE A 172 -0.85 -30.31 -5.45
C PHE A 172 -0.15 -31.30 -4.52
N ASN A 173 1.07 -31.72 -4.82
CA ASN A 173 1.89 -32.49 -3.90
C ASN A 173 2.39 -31.64 -2.71
N GLU A 174 2.42 -30.32 -2.88
CA GLU A 174 2.89 -29.34 -1.90
C GLU A 174 1.72 -28.62 -1.19
N VAL A 175 0.52 -29.22 -1.20
CA VAL A 175 -0.63 -28.68 -0.46
C VAL A 175 -0.45 -28.96 1.02
N ASP A 176 -0.59 -27.91 1.84
CA ASP A 176 -0.51 -27.98 3.29
C ASP A 176 -1.79 -27.42 3.95
N THR A 177 -1.86 -27.43 5.27
CA THR A 177 -3.01 -26.95 6.05
C THR A 177 -2.60 -25.80 6.98
N SER A 178 -3.31 -24.66 6.86
CA SER A 178 -3.05 -23.49 7.68
C SER A 178 -3.33 -23.77 9.16
N ARG A 179 -2.35 -23.49 10.02
CA ARG A 179 -2.49 -23.59 11.48
C ARG A 179 -3.52 -22.60 12.05
N VAL A 180 -3.76 -21.48 11.35
CA VAL A 180 -4.67 -20.43 11.80
C VAL A 180 -6.11 -20.71 11.43
N THR A 181 -6.35 -21.16 10.19
CA THR A 181 -7.71 -21.32 9.65
C THR A 181 -8.16 -22.77 9.49
N GLY A 182 -7.25 -23.73 9.59
CA GLY A 182 -7.51 -25.14 9.33
C GLY A 182 -7.87 -25.48 7.87
N LYS A 183 -7.67 -24.52 6.94
CA LYS A 183 -7.93 -24.72 5.50
C LYS A 183 -6.67 -25.15 4.77
N THR A 184 -6.85 -25.97 3.75
CA THR A 184 -5.77 -26.33 2.83
C THR A 184 -5.31 -25.14 2.02
N TYR A 185 -4.02 -25.04 1.77
CA TYR A 185 -3.44 -24.01 0.93
C TYR A 185 -2.29 -24.56 0.06
N LEU A 186 -2.00 -23.85 -1.01
CA LEU A 186 -0.92 -24.12 -1.95
C LEU A 186 -0.08 -22.87 -2.13
N PRO A 187 1.20 -22.88 -1.75
CA PRO A 187 2.10 -21.76 -2.00
C PRO A 187 2.28 -21.50 -3.51
N ILE A 188 2.18 -20.23 -3.92
CA ILE A 188 2.34 -19.79 -5.31
C ILE A 188 3.46 -18.77 -5.50
N PHE A 189 3.91 -18.17 -4.40
CA PHE A 189 4.98 -17.18 -4.40
C PHE A 189 5.66 -17.12 -3.04
N ILE A 190 6.98 -17.00 -3.05
CA ILE A 190 7.79 -16.76 -1.84
C ILE A 190 8.83 -15.68 -2.17
N ASN A 191 8.92 -14.67 -1.29
CA ASN A 191 10.03 -13.74 -1.25
C ASN A 191 10.77 -13.89 0.07
N GLU A 192 12.10 -13.96 0.03
CA GLU A 192 12.95 -13.93 1.21
C GLU A 192 13.87 -12.72 1.16
N SER A 193 14.06 -12.06 2.29
CA SER A 193 15.03 -10.98 2.43
C SER A 193 15.85 -11.10 3.71
N VAL A 194 17.09 -10.69 3.64
CA VAL A 194 17.99 -10.52 4.77
C VAL A 194 18.41 -9.07 4.81
N THR A 195 18.16 -8.41 5.94
CA THR A 195 18.37 -6.97 6.11
C THR A 195 19.07 -6.72 7.43
N LYS A 196 20.05 -5.84 7.44
CA LYS A 196 20.63 -5.30 8.68
C LYS A 196 20.06 -3.93 8.97
N VAL A 197 19.51 -3.75 10.16
CA VAL A 197 18.84 -2.53 10.59
C VAL A 197 19.71 -1.79 11.58
N TYR A 198 19.86 -0.49 11.38
CA TYR A 198 20.59 0.44 12.26
C TYR A 198 19.68 1.58 12.66
N GLY A 199 19.52 1.81 13.95
CA GLY A 199 18.66 2.87 14.46
C GLY A 199 19.42 3.84 15.37
N ASP A 200 19.04 5.13 15.28
CA ASP A 200 19.48 6.18 16.20
C ASP A 200 18.25 6.90 16.75
N ASN A 201 17.96 6.67 18.03
CA ASN A 201 16.84 7.27 18.73
C ASN A 201 17.06 8.74 19.07
N LEU A 202 18.30 9.23 19.11
CA LEU A 202 18.61 10.63 19.37
C LEU A 202 18.30 11.48 18.13
N GLU A 203 18.75 11.02 16.97
CA GLU A 203 18.49 11.68 15.67
C GLU A 203 17.15 11.27 15.07
N LYS A 204 16.46 10.28 15.65
CA LYS A 204 15.20 9.69 15.14
C LYS A 204 15.33 9.19 13.70
N LYS A 205 16.45 8.53 13.42
CA LYS A 205 16.79 7.98 12.11
C LYS A 205 16.91 6.47 12.19
N GLU A 206 16.59 5.82 11.10
CA GLU A 206 16.77 4.39 10.89
C GLU A 206 17.29 4.15 9.49
N LYS A 207 18.23 3.23 9.34
CA LYS A 207 18.77 2.79 8.06
C LYS A 207 18.69 1.27 7.97
N GLU A 208 18.07 0.80 6.91
CA GLU A 208 18.04 -0.61 6.55
C GLU A 208 19.04 -0.88 5.42
N VAL A 209 19.86 -1.90 5.58
CA VAL A 209 20.81 -2.35 4.56
C VAL A 209 20.39 -3.74 4.13
N LEU A 210 19.87 -3.85 2.91
CA LEU A 210 19.50 -5.14 2.33
C LEU A 210 20.75 -5.90 1.92
N GLU A 211 20.93 -7.10 2.47
CA GLU A 211 22.08 -7.97 2.21
C GLU A 211 21.78 -9.10 1.22
N GLY A 212 20.50 -9.50 1.13
CA GLY A 212 20.04 -10.50 0.18
C GLY A 212 18.53 -10.44 -0.04
N ASN A 213 18.09 -10.66 -1.26
CA ASN A 213 16.68 -10.81 -1.62
C ASN A 213 16.51 -11.91 -2.67
N LYS A 214 15.52 -12.77 -2.50
CA LYS A 214 15.24 -13.89 -3.40
C LYS A 214 13.75 -14.04 -3.61
N ASN A 215 13.35 -14.06 -4.87
CA ASN A 215 11.98 -14.38 -5.29
C ASN A 215 11.91 -15.80 -5.83
N SER A 216 10.82 -16.51 -5.55
CA SER A 216 10.47 -17.80 -6.13
C SER A 216 8.98 -17.80 -6.52
N GLY A 217 8.67 -18.23 -7.74
CA GLY A 217 7.32 -18.18 -8.30
C GLY A 217 7.11 -17.02 -9.27
N PHE A 218 6.19 -16.11 -8.98
CA PHE A 218 5.91 -14.96 -9.84
C PHE A 218 7.02 -13.91 -9.73
N ASN A 219 7.67 -13.60 -10.84
CA ASN A 219 8.72 -12.57 -10.90
C ASN A 219 8.13 -11.28 -11.47
N ASP A 220 8.51 -10.15 -10.90
CA ASP A 220 8.33 -8.77 -11.43
C ASP A 220 6.90 -8.28 -11.67
N ASN A 221 5.88 -8.87 -11.07
CA ASN A 221 4.52 -8.35 -11.18
C ASN A 221 4.25 -7.22 -10.18
N GLN A 222 3.91 -6.01 -10.67
CA GLN A 222 3.70 -4.82 -9.85
C GLN A 222 2.62 -5.00 -8.78
N ILE A 223 1.51 -5.68 -9.07
CA ILE A 223 0.46 -5.92 -8.06
C ILE A 223 0.96 -6.80 -6.92
N ILE A 224 1.73 -7.85 -7.22
CA ILE A 224 2.31 -8.70 -6.18
C ILE A 224 3.26 -7.88 -5.33
N ILE A 225 4.03 -6.99 -5.96
CA ILE A 225 4.94 -6.08 -5.25
C ILE A 225 4.15 -5.13 -4.34
N ASP A 226 3.09 -4.51 -4.84
CA ASP A 226 2.27 -3.58 -4.05
C ASP A 226 1.57 -4.32 -2.87
N PHE A 227 1.11 -5.54 -3.08
CA PHE A 227 0.60 -6.39 -2.00
C PHE A 227 1.68 -6.81 -1.01
N VAL A 228 2.88 -7.14 -1.50
CA VAL A 228 4.04 -7.45 -0.66
C VAL A 228 4.40 -6.23 0.18
N ASP A 229 4.47 -5.04 -0.42
CA ASP A 229 4.82 -3.80 0.28
C ASP A 229 3.82 -3.48 1.42
N GLU A 230 2.53 -3.74 1.23
CA GLU A 230 1.53 -3.62 2.33
C GLU A 230 1.76 -4.65 3.45
N LEU A 231 2.20 -5.86 3.11
CA LEU A 231 2.56 -6.87 4.10
C LEU A 231 3.89 -6.55 4.81
N TYR A 232 4.76 -5.73 4.22
CA TYR A 232 6.01 -5.26 4.82
C TYR A 232 5.83 -4.07 5.77
N SER A 233 4.62 -3.53 5.94
CA SER A 233 4.38 -2.42 6.85
C SER A 233 4.79 -2.77 8.28
N ASP A 234 5.75 -2.02 8.82
CA ASP A 234 6.18 -2.15 10.19
C ASP A 234 5.14 -1.58 11.15
N TYR A 235 4.90 -2.25 12.25
CA TYR A 235 4.02 -1.78 13.32
C TYR A 235 4.62 -2.10 14.68
N ASN A 236 4.32 -1.26 15.67
CA ASN A 236 4.69 -1.49 17.03
C ASN A 236 3.41 -1.71 17.85
N ILE A 237 3.27 -2.87 18.48
CA ILE A 237 2.07 -3.22 19.27
C ILE A 237 1.78 -2.23 20.40
N TYR A 238 2.79 -1.55 20.91
CA TYR A 238 2.64 -0.53 21.95
C TYR A 238 2.14 0.82 21.44
N ASP A 239 2.00 1.01 20.12
CA ASP A 239 1.40 2.22 19.56
C ASP A 239 -0.11 2.23 19.80
N ASN A 240 -0.71 3.41 19.80
CA ASN A 240 -2.14 3.53 20.07
C ASN A 240 -3.00 2.98 18.91
N TYR A 241 -2.44 3.02 17.69
CA TYR A 241 -3.08 2.53 16.48
C TYR A 241 -2.09 1.71 15.67
N LEU A 242 -2.54 0.58 15.16
CA LEU A 242 -1.82 -0.28 14.23
C LEU A 242 -2.40 -0.07 12.83
N LYS A 243 -1.55 0.23 11.86
CA LYS A 243 -1.98 0.49 10.47
C LYS A 243 -1.88 -0.79 9.65
N PHE A 244 -3.00 -1.20 9.01
CA PHE A 244 -3.07 -2.28 8.04
C PHE A 244 -4.00 -1.88 6.90
N PHE A 245 -3.58 -2.02 5.66
CA PHE A 245 -4.39 -1.74 4.46
C PHE A 245 -5.08 -0.36 4.53
N ASP A 246 -4.33 0.69 4.80
CA ASP A 246 -4.83 2.07 4.98
C ASP A 246 -5.81 2.27 6.15
N LYS A 247 -6.01 1.27 7.00
CA LYS A 247 -6.91 1.34 8.15
C LYS A 247 -6.12 1.40 9.45
N SER A 248 -6.56 2.25 10.36
CA SER A 248 -6.00 2.36 11.70
C SER A 248 -6.83 1.58 12.69
N PHE A 249 -6.30 0.46 13.15
CA PHE A 249 -6.88 -0.36 14.20
C PHE A 249 -6.46 0.13 15.56
N VAL A 250 -7.39 0.17 16.50
CA VAL A 250 -7.04 0.49 17.89
C VAL A 250 -6.23 -0.67 18.48
N SER A 251 -5.02 -0.40 18.98
CA SER A 251 -4.21 -1.41 19.65
C SER A 251 -4.88 -1.83 20.99
N PRO A 252 -4.88 -3.11 21.33
CA PRO A 252 -5.34 -3.56 22.66
C PRO A 252 -4.44 -3.03 23.78
N LEU A 253 -3.19 -2.67 23.47
CA LEU A 253 -2.25 -2.05 24.42
C LEU A 253 -2.34 -0.52 24.45
N SER A 254 -3.29 0.08 23.71
CA SER A 254 -3.53 1.51 23.74
C SER A 254 -4.17 1.98 25.03
N GLN A 255 -3.81 3.17 25.50
CA GLN A 255 -4.52 3.80 26.64
C GLN A 255 -6.01 4.03 26.35
N THR A 256 -6.37 4.28 25.09
CA THR A 256 -7.77 4.39 24.66
C THR A 256 -8.48 3.05 24.55
N GLY A 257 -7.72 1.96 24.58
CA GLY A 257 -8.20 0.59 24.49
C GLY A 257 -9.26 0.23 25.56
N ILE A 258 -9.16 0.80 26.75
CA ILE A 258 -10.16 0.59 27.83
C ILE A 258 -11.59 0.96 27.38
N ASN A 259 -11.74 1.91 26.48
CA ASN A 259 -13.04 2.34 25.96
C ASN A 259 -13.49 1.51 24.75
N THR A 260 -12.57 0.77 24.14
CA THR A 260 -12.77 0.01 22.91
C THR A 260 -12.92 -1.48 23.18
N TYR A 261 -12.16 -2.01 24.14
CA TYR A 261 -12.11 -3.45 24.45
C TYR A 261 -12.64 -3.77 25.84
N ASN A 262 -13.08 -5.00 26.01
CA ASN A 262 -13.18 -5.68 27.28
C ASN A 262 -11.88 -6.46 27.51
N TYR A 263 -11.40 -6.50 28.75
CA TYR A 263 -10.20 -7.23 29.15
C TYR A 263 -10.55 -8.19 30.27
N VAL A 264 -10.02 -9.40 30.18
CA VAL A 264 -10.23 -10.48 31.14
C VAL A 264 -8.88 -11.08 31.50
N LEU A 265 -8.53 -11.08 32.77
CA LEU A 265 -7.41 -11.88 33.26
C LEU A 265 -7.87 -13.36 33.22
N SER A 266 -7.24 -14.14 32.36
CA SER A 266 -7.64 -15.51 32.04
C SER A 266 -6.86 -16.54 32.84
N ASP A 267 -5.53 -16.39 32.82
CA ASP A 267 -4.63 -17.40 33.40
C ASP A 267 -3.30 -16.76 33.80
N SER A 268 -2.40 -17.58 34.41
CA SER A 268 -1.02 -17.22 34.65
C SER A 268 -0.15 -18.47 34.57
N SER A 269 0.99 -18.38 33.92
CA SER A 269 1.91 -19.49 33.68
C SER A 269 3.36 -19.04 33.51
N TYR A 270 4.30 -19.98 33.59
CA TYR A 270 5.68 -19.75 33.21
C TYR A 270 5.85 -19.89 31.69
N ILE A 271 6.42 -18.86 31.07
CA ILE A 271 6.88 -18.87 29.69
C ILE A 271 8.37 -18.55 29.71
N ASP A 272 9.21 -19.44 29.21
CA ASP A 272 10.68 -19.29 29.21
C ASP A 272 11.23 -18.81 30.56
N ASN A 273 10.86 -19.48 31.66
CA ASN A 273 11.24 -19.16 33.03
C ASN A 273 10.76 -17.79 33.56
N LYS A 274 9.85 -17.11 32.89
CA LYS A 274 9.18 -15.89 33.36
C LYS A 274 7.73 -16.20 33.73
N TRP A 275 7.33 -15.78 34.95
CA TRP A 275 5.92 -15.82 35.33
C TRP A 275 5.15 -14.78 34.55
N CYS A 276 4.13 -15.18 33.81
CA CYS A 276 3.34 -14.31 32.96
C CYS A 276 1.85 -14.41 33.26
N TYR A 277 1.15 -13.29 33.10
CA TYR A 277 -0.30 -13.17 33.17
C TYR A 277 -0.91 -13.18 31.78
N ASN A 278 -1.87 -14.04 31.49
CA ASN A 278 -2.64 -14.05 30.28
C ASN A 278 -3.83 -13.10 30.36
N ILE A 279 -3.95 -12.18 29.42
CA ILE A 279 -5.06 -11.26 29.31
C ILE A 279 -5.74 -11.44 27.96
N ILE A 280 -6.98 -11.93 28.00
CA ILE A 280 -7.85 -12.01 26.82
C ILE A 280 -8.53 -10.65 26.62
N TYR A 281 -8.65 -10.24 25.37
CA TYR A 281 -9.35 -9.00 25.00
C TYR A 281 -10.25 -9.19 23.78
N TYR A 282 -11.38 -8.47 23.75
CA TYR A 282 -12.34 -8.50 22.65
C TYR A 282 -13.09 -7.16 22.55
N PRO A 283 -13.58 -6.79 21.34
CA PRO A 283 -14.24 -5.50 21.09
C PRO A 283 -15.51 -5.32 21.92
N ARG A 284 -15.73 -4.11 22.44
CA ARG A 284 -17.00 -3.73 23.08
C ARG A 284 -18.14 -3.52 22.10
N ARG A 285 -17.82 -3.19 20.86
CA ARG A 285 -18.78 -2.86 19.79
C ARG A 285 -18.43 -3.59 18.51
N LYS A 286 -19.45 -4.02 17.79
CA LYS A 286 -19.30 -4.58 16.44
C LYS A 286 -19.02 -3.44 15.43
N ASN A 287 -18.33 -3.78 14.32
CA ASN A 287 -18.04 -2.91 13.16
C ASN A 287 -17.06 -1.76 13.44
N GLU A 288 -16.29 -1.81 14.51
CA GLU A 288 -15.12 -0.96 14.71
C GLU A 288 -13.86 -1.65 14.15
N LEU A 289 -12.84 -0.87 13.79
CA LEU A 289 -11.52 -1.39 13.39
C LEU A 289 -10.76 -1.80 14.64
N THR A 290 -10.97 -3.04 15.05
CA THR A 290 -10.49 -3.60 16.31
C THR A 290 -10.05 -5.04 16.15
N PHE A 291 -9.26 -5.49 17.11
CA PHE A 291 -8.80 -6.87 17.23
C PHE A 291 -9.53 -7.61 18.36
N LYS A 292 -9.37 -8.89 18.38
CA LYS A 292 -9.60 -9.80 19.49
C LYS A 292 -8.40 -10.70 19.61
N GLY A 293 -8.18 -11.30 20.77
CA GLY A 293 -7.06 -12.20 21.03
C GLY A 293 -6.66 -12.18 22.50
N ASP A 294 -5.40 -12.46 22.71
CA ASP A 294 -4.81 -12.49 24.05
C ASP A 294 -3.37 -11.97 24.02
N PHE A 295 -2.85 -11.66 25.17
CA PHE A 295 -1.41 -11.36 25.33
C PHE A 295 -0.93 -11.79 26.71
N TRP A 296 0.34 -12.15 26.77
CA TRP A 296 1.01 -12.55 27.97
C TRP A 296 1.93 -11.43 28.49
N VAL A 297 1.74 -11.05 29.73
CA VAL A 297 2.47 -9.97 30.39
C VAL A 297 3.39 -10.57 31.45
N ALA A 298 4.68 -10.37 31.32
CA ALA A 298 5.67 -10.82 32.31
C ALA A 298 5.48 -10.09 33.64
N ASP A 299 5.52 -10.84 34.76
CA ASP A 299 5.50 -10.25 36.08
C ASP A 299 6.76 -9.39 36.32
N THR A 300 6.70 -8.43 37.20
CA THR A 300 7.76 -7.48 37.57
C THR A 300 8.11 -6.44 36.50
N THR A 301 8.38 -6.81 35.26
CA THR A 301 8.72 -5.89 34.16
C THR A 301 7.52 -5.33 33.44
N TYR A 302 6.37 -6.01 33.52
CA TYR A 302 5.14 -5.71 32.79
C TYR A 302 5.33 -5.55 31.27
N ALA A 303 6.36 -6.24 30.74
CA ALA A 303 6.60 -6.35 29.31
C ALA A 303 5.70 -7.42 28.68
N ILE A 304 5.40 -7.25 27.40
CA ILE A 304 4.69 -8.27 26.65
C ILE A 304 5.67 -9.38 26.26
N LYS A 305 5.32 -10.62 26.56
CA LYS A 305 6.09 -11.82 26.19
C LYS A 305 5.56 -12.43 24.89
N GLU A 306 4.25 -12.44 24.72
CA GLU A 306 3.58 -12.90 23.52
C GLU A 306 2.29 -12.12 23.33
N ILE A 307 1.89 -11.90 22.08
CA ILE A 307 0.62 -11.27 21.74
C ILE A 307 0.01 -11.89 20.48
N ASN A 308 -1.27 -12.17 20.53
CA ASN A 308 -2.09 -12.63 19.42
C ASN A 308 -3.14 -11.57 19.10
N LEU A 309 -3.19 -11.15 17.83
CA LEU A 309 -4.12 -10.15 17.32
C LEU A 309 -4.90 -10.76 16.15
N GLN A 310 -6.19 -10.86 16.26
CA GLN A 310 -7.06 -11.27 15.16
C GLN A 310 -8.04 -10.14 14.85
N ALA A 311 -8.09 -9.68 13.59
CA ALA A 311 -9.07 -8.67 13.22
C ALA A 311 -10.48 -9.21 13.39
N SER A 312 -11.37 -8.40 13.97
CA SER A 312 -12.78 -8.76 14.11
C SER A 312 -13.42 -8.96 12.73
N LYS A 313 -14.17 -10.04 12.55
CA LYS A 313 -14.93 -10.30 11.30
C LYS A 313 -15.90 -9.18 10.93
N SER A 314 -16.31 -8.40 11.91
CA SER A 314 -17.17 -7.25 11.71
C SER A 314 -16.44 -5.98 11.28
N ALA A 315 -15.10 -5.99 11.23
CA ALA A 315 -14.34 -4.84 10.76
C ALA A 315 -14.67 -4.51 9.30
N ASN A 316 -14.84 -3.21 9.02
CA ASN A 316 -15.16 -2.75 7.68
C ASN A 316 -13.90 -2.69 6.80
N ILE A 317 -13.38 -3.86 6.46
CA ILE A 317 -12.27 -4.04 5.51
C ILE A 317 -12.81 -4.83 4.33
N ASN A 318 -12.51 -4.38 3.12
CA ASN A 318 -12.86 -5.13 1.92
C ASN A 318 -11.81 -6.20 1.62
N TRP A 319 -12.21 -7.22 0.87
CA TRP A 319 -11.33 -8.26 0.33
C TRP A 319 -10.58 -9.09 1.38
N VAL A 320 -10.53 -8.66 2.63
CA VAL A 320 -9.88 -9.34 3.74
C VAL A 320 -10.95 -10.01 4.60
N LYS A 321 -10.85 -11.32 4.78
CA LYS A 321 -11.70 -12.09 5.70
C LYS A 321 -11.16 -12.03 7.12
N GLU A 322 -9.87 -12.25 7.25
CA GLU A 322 -9.18 -12.34 8.54
C GLU A 322 -7.78 -11.74 8.42
N ILE A 323 -7.34 -11.08 9.48
CA ILE A 323 -5.94 -10.73 9.72
C ILE A 323 -5.59 -11.41 11.03
N TYR A 324 -4.50 -12.14 11.04
CA TYR A 324 -3.94 -12.77 12.22
C TYR A 324 -2.50 -12.34 12.38
N ILE A 325 -2.14 -11.95 13.60
CA ILE A 325 -0.80 -11.51 13.95
C ILE A 325 -0.41 -12.18 15.25
N GLU A 326 0.81 -12.68 15.29
CA GLU A 326 1.44 -13.29 16.45
C GLU A 326 2.83 -12.70 16.61
N GLN A 327 3.11 -12.12 17.75
CA GLN A 327 4.46 -11.67 18.09
C GLN A 327 4.97 -12.36 19.35
N GLU A 328 6.18 -12.86 19.24
CA GLU A 328 6.94 -13.46 20.35
C GLU A 328 8.14 -12.56 20.68
N PHE A 329 8.38 -12.39 21.95
CA PHE A 329 9.50 -11.58 22.46
C PHE A 329 10.50 -12.46 23.19
N ASP A 330 11.77 -12.28 22.88
CA ASP A 330 12.85 -12.89 23.62
C ASP A 330 13.30 -12.01 24.78
N VAL A 331 13.86 -12.62 25.81
CA VAL A 331 14.30 -11.91 27.02
C VAL A 331 15.81 -11.86 27.06
N LEU A 332 16.34 -10.66 26.84
CA LEU A 332 17.78 -10.39 26.95
C LEU A 332 18.11 -9.88 28.36
N ASN A 333 19.21 -10.38 28.96
CA ASN A 333 19.68 -9.94 30.30
C ASN A 333 18.55 -9.89 31.35
N ASP A 334 17.68 -10.88 31.36
CA ASP A 334 16.55 -11.07 32.28
C ASP A 334 15.49 -9.95 32.37
N SER A 335 15.67 -8.84 31.70
CA SER A 335 14.78 -7.68 31.85
C SER A 335 14.38 -6.98 30.55
N LEU A 336 15.08 -7.22 29.45
CA LEU A 336 14.84 -6.57 28.17
C LEU A 336 14.06 -7.50 27.22
N PHE A 337 12.87 -7.10 26.84
CA PHE A 337 12.01 -7.85 25.94
C PHE A 337 12.09 -7.28 24.53
N LEU A 338 12.62 -8.05 23.59
CA LEU A 338 12.79 -7.67 22.19
C LEU A 338 12.06 -8.64 21.29
N VAL A 339 11.55 -8.14 20.18
CA VAL A 339 10.84 -8.97 19.21
C VAL A 339 11.81 -10.04 18.70
N LYS A 340 11.40 -11.30 18.80
CA LYS A 340 12.11 -12.46 18.26
C LYS A 340 11.49 -12.91 16.95
N ARG A 341 10.17 -12.98 16.97
CA ARG A 341 9.37 -13.45 15.83
C ARG A 341 8.11 -12.61 15.68
N ASP A 342 7.82 -12.24 14.45
CA ASP A 342 6.55 -11.62 14.03
C ASP A 342 5.96 -12.45 12.90
N TYR A 343 4.76 -12.96 13.08
CA TYR A 343 4.02 -13.68 12.07
C TYR A 343 2.72 -12.94 11.78
N MET A 344 2.47 -12.62 10.52
CA MET A 344 1.23 -12.04 10.05
C MET A 344 0.64 -12.88 8.93
N MET A 345 -0.67 -13.10 8.97
CA MET A 345 -1.43 -13.74 7.90
C MET A 345 -2.69 -12.94 7.61
N SER A 346 -2.92 -12.66 6.34
CA SER A 346 -4.15 -12.05 5.84
C SER A 346 -4.86 -12.99 4.87
N ASP A 347 -6.13 -13.30 5.10
CA ASP A 347 -6.96 -14.12 4.19
C ASP A 347 -7.71 -13.18 3.22
N PHE A 348 -7.19 -13.05 2.00
CA PHE A 348 -7.79 -12.24 0.94
C PHE A 348 -8.83 -13.06 0.16
N ALA A 349 -10.03 -12.52 -0.02
CA ALA A 349 -11.05 -13.16 -0.83
C ALA A 349 -12.09 -12.15 -1.35
N PHE A 350 -12.60 -12.39 -2.54
CA PHE A 350 -13.70 -11.59 -3.12
C PHE A 350 -14.98 -11.65 -2.29
N ASN A 351 -15.20 -12.73 -1.57
CA ASN A 351 -16.38 -12.97 -0.75
C ASN A 351 -15.97 -13.44 0.64
N LYS A 352 -16.58 -12.86 1.69
CA LYS A 352 -16.33 -13.23 3.10
C LYS A 352 -17.00 -14.55 3.52
N LYS A 353 -17.66 -15.29 2.61
CA LYS A 353 -18.20 -16.62 2.94
C LYS A 353 -17.05 -17.58 3.27
N GLU A 354 -17.27 -18.43 4.25
CA GLU A 354 -16.26 -19.31 4.80
C GLU A 354 -15.64 -20.25 3.74
N LYS A 355 -16.48 -20.81 2.86
CA LYS A 355 -16.06 -21.72 1.79
C LYS A 355 -15.53 -21.02 0.53
N SER A 356 -15.44 -19.67 0.51
CA SER A 356 -14.90 -18.99 -0.66
C SER A 356 -13.39 -19.14 -0.73
N ARG A 357 -12.90 -19.46 -1.92
CA ARG A 357 -11.48 -19.48 -2.23
C ARG A 357 -10.89 -18.07 -2.14
N GLY A 358 -9.63 -18.02 -1.82
CA GLY A 358 -8.90 -16.78 -1.67
C GLY A 358 -7.40 -16.99 -1.77
N VAL A 359 -6.67 -15.99 -1.30
CA VAL A 359 -5.21 -16.02 -1.24
C VAL A 359 -4.81 -15.63 0.18
N TYR A 360 -3.92 -16.40 0.79
CA TYR A 360 -3.22 -15.95 1.99
C TYR A 360 -2.03 -15.09 1.58
N GLY A 361 -1.89 -13.93 2.20
CA GLY A 361 -0.65 -13.22 2.29
C GLY A 361 -0.06 -13.46 3.68
N LYS A 362 1.09 -14.08 3.75
CA LYS A 362 1.78 -14.38 5.01
C LYS A 362 3.10 -13.63 5.06
N ARG A 363 3.47 -13.18 6.23
CA ARG A 363 4.79 -12.65 6.52
C ARG A 363 5.32 -13.28 7.79
N THR A 364 6.51 -13.80 7.74
CA THR A 364 7.27 -14.23 8.90
C THR A 364 8.53 -13.39 8.99
N THR A 365 8.72 -12.66 10.06
CA THR A 365 9.91 -11.87 10.33
C THR A 365 10.60 -12.40 11.58
N LEU A 366 11.89 -12.68 11.47
CA LEU A 366 12.74 -13.14 12.56
C LEU A 366 13.80 -12.10 12.81
N TYR A 367 14.08 -11.85 14.08
CA TYR A 367 15.03 -10.85 14.54
C TYR A 367 16.11 -11.50 15.40
N ASN A 368 17.36 -11.10 15.18
CA ASN A 368 18.50 -11.65 15.92
C ASN A 368 19.64 -10.64 16.01
N ASN A 369 20.71 -11.00 16.73
CA ASN A 369 21.97 -10.26 16.82
C ASN A 369 21.80 -8.80 17.21
N TYR A 370 20.98 -8.53 18.23
CA TYR A 370 20.81 -7.19 18.77
C TYR A 370 22.10 -6.66 19.41
N VAL A 371 22.51 -5.48 18.99
CA VAL A 371 23.66 -4.73 19.51
C VAL A 371 23.19 -3.33 19.88
N PHE A 372 23.67 -2.79 21.00
CA PHE A 372 23.19 -1.52 21.55
C PHE A 372 24.33 -0.55 21.83
N ASP A 373 24.00 0.74 21.72
CA ASP A 373 24.86 1.88 22.07
C ASP A 373 26.23 1.89 21.37
N GLU A 374 26.28 1.32 20.16
CA GLU A 374 27.40 1.45 19.23
C GLU A 374 27.14 2.59 18.23
N PRO A 375 27.68 3.79 18.47
CA PRO A 375 27.38 4.95 17.65
C PRO A 375 28.00 4.82 16.26
N LYS A 376 27.22 5.10 15.23
CA LYS A 376 27.66 5.34 13.87
C LYS A 376 27.80 6.84 13.64
N GLU A 377 28.63 7.25 12.68
CA GLU A 377 28.71 8.65 12.28
C GLU A 377 27.34 9.13 11.75
N LYS A 378 27.00 10.38 12.05
CA LYS A 378 25.73 10.97 11.58
C LYS A 378 25.55 10.83 10.06
N LYS A 379 26.61 10.97 9.30
CA LYS A 379 26.64 10.79 7.86
C LYS A 379 26.23 9.37 7.43
N PHE A 380 26.48 8.35 8.25
CA PHE A 380 26.06 6.97 7.95
C PHE A 380 24.56 6.84 7.77
N TYR A 381 23.77 7.53 8.58
CA TYR A 381 22.30 7.52 8.46
C TYR A 381 21.78 8.39 7.33
N ASP A 382 22.55 9.40 6.91
CA ASP A 382 22.21 10.31 5.81
C ASP A 382 22.73 9.81 4.46
N GLU A 383 23.73 8.92 4.48
CA GLU A 383 24.21 8.25 3.28
C GLU A 383 23.11 7.39 2.70
N GLU A 384 23.04 7.47 1.46
CA GLU A 384 22.17 6.87 0.49
C GLU A 384 21.39 5.64 0.90
N VAL A 385 20.16 5.72 0.61
CA VAL A 385 19.12 4.86 1.07
C VAL A 385 19.11 3.50 0.44
N TYR A 386 19.66 3.35 -0.76
CA TYR A 386 19.48 2.15 -1.57
C TYR A 386 20.72 1.80 -2.39
N PHE A 387 21.89 1.83 -1.78
CA PHE A 387 23.03 1.19 -2.39
C PHE A 387 22.89 -0.32 -2.17
N TYR A 388 22.33 -0.99 -3.16
CA TYR A 388 22.35 -2.44 -3.19
C TYR A 388 23.62 -2.87 -3.91
N ASP A 389 24.37 -3.77 -3.27
CA ASP A 389 25.39 -4.55 -3.98
C ASP A 389 24.69 -5.28 -5.14
N LYS A 390 25.38 -5.38 -6.29
CA LYS A 390 24.83 -6.07 -7.48
C LYS A 390 24.37 -7.49 -7.17
N ASP A 391 25.03 -8.13 -6.19
CA ASP A 391 24.81 -9.52 -5.82
C ASP A 391 23.64 -9.72 -4.85
N VAL A 392 22.97 -8.68 -4.39
CA VAL A 392 21.85 -8.81 -3.44
C VAL A 392 20.74 -9.73 -3.95
N TYR A 393 20.46 -9.66 -5.24
CA TYR A 393 19.43 -10.50 -5.88
C TYR A 393 19.97 -11.83 -6.43
N ASP A 394 21.29 -12.02 -6.48
CA ASP A 394 21.97 -13.20 -7.03
C ASP A 394 22.76 -13.99 -5.99
N ARG A 395 22.38 -13.85 -4.70
CA ARG A 395 23.03 -14.58 -3.61
C ARG A 395 22.93 -16.09 -3.79
N ASN A 396 24.04 -16.78 -3.61
CA ASN A 396 24.12 -18.22 -3.75
C ASN A 396 23.52 -18.98 -2.55
N SER A 397 23.39 -20.29 -2.68
CA SER A 397 22.81 -21.15 -1.65
C SER A 397 23.60 -21.15 -0.34
N SER A 398 24.93 -20.90 -0.36
CA SER A 398 25.74 -20.83 0.87
C SER A 398 25.39 -19.57 1.67
N PHE A 399 25.15 -18.43 1.02
CA PHE A 399 24.68 -17.22 1.68
C PHE A 399 23.35 -17.45 2.39
N TRP A 400 22.37 -18.04 1.70
CA TRP A 400 21.05 -18.31 2.26
C TRP A 400 21.10 -19.29 3.42
N ASN A 401 21.91 -20.35 3.31
CA ASN A 401 22.07 -21.32 4.41
C ASN A 401 22.72 -20.71 5.66
N ALA A 402 23.58 -19.70 5.48
CA ALA A 402 24.25 -19.01 6.59
C ALA A 402 23.37 -17.93 7.25
N ASN A 403 22.51 -17.24 6.47
CA ASN A 403 21.79 -16.05 6.92
C ASN A 403 20.30 -16.27 7.17
N ARG A 404 19.74 -17.42 6.82
CA ARG A 404 18.40 -17.78 7.27
C ARG A 404 18.41 -18.03 8.76
N LEU A 405 17.63 -17.29 9.51
CA LEU A 405 17.50 -17.47 10.97
C LEU A 405 16.72 -18.75 11.33
N GLU A 406 15.96 -19.28 10.39
CA GLU A 406 15.25 -20.56 10.48
C GLU A 406 15.61 -21.45 9.29
N LYS A 407 15.97 -22.70 9.56
CA LYS A 407 16.31 -23.67 8.51
C LYS A 407 15.04 -24.13 7.79
N LEU A 408 15.10 -24.16 6.47
CA LEU A 408 14.01 -24.73 5.68
C LEU A 408 13.82 -26.22 6.02
N ASN A 409 12.59 -26.60 6.26
CA ASN A 409 12.21 -28.01 6.38
C ASN A 409 12.10 -28.67 5.00
N LYS A 410 11.82 -29.98 4.95
CA LYS A 410 11.73 -30.71 3.69
C LYS A 410 10.56 -30.27 2.82
N ASP A 411 9.46 -29.93 3.45
CA ASP A 411 8.24 -29.52 2.76
C ASP A 411 8.46 -28.13 2.12
N GLU A 412 9.11 -27.19 2.81
CA GLU A 412 9.50 -25.91 2.25
C GLU A 412 10.47 -26.04 1.07
N LEU A 413 11.45 -26.96 1.14
CA LEU A 413 12.34 -27.25 0.01
C LEU A 413 11.57 -27.81 -1.20
N GLY A 414 10.53 -28.62 -0.96
CA GLY A 414 9.60 -29.10 -1.98
C GLY A 414 8.88 -27.96 -2.66
N VAL A 415 8.38 -27.00 -1.90
CA VAL A 415 7.70 -25.79 -2.40
C VAL A 415 8.62 -24.98 -3.32
N TYR A 416 9.86 -24.70 -2.94
CA TYR A 416 10.80 -23.98 -3.81
C TYR A 416 11.03 -24.70 -5.14
N LYS A 417 11.26 -26.01 -5.10
CA LYS A 417 11.43 -26.83 -6.30
C LYS A 417 10.17 -26.84 -7.18
N MET A 418 9.01 -26.89 -6.58
CA MET A 418 7.71 -26.83 -7.27
C MET A 418 7.55 -25.47 -7.96
N LEU A 419 7.85 -24.35 -7.27
CA LEU A 419 7.75 -23.00 -7.84
C LEU A 419 8.73 -22.81 -9.01
N ASP A 420 9.98 -23.25 -8.87
CA ASP A 420 10.97 -23.22 -9.96
C ASP A 420 10.47 -24.03 -11.17
N THR A 421 9.88 -25.20 -10.95
CA THR A 421 9.30 -26.02 -12.02
C THR A 421 8.10 -25.34 -12.68
N LEU A 422 7.23 -24.67 -11.88
CA LEU A 422 6.03 -24.02 -12.34
C LEU A 422 6.34 -22.89 -13.35
N THR A 423 7.42 -22.12 -13.13
CA THR A 423 7.87 -21.07 -14.05
C THR A 423 8.27 -21.58 -15.43
N THR A 424 8.57 -22.87 -15.58
CA THR A 424 8.89 -23.49 -16.89
C THR A 424 7.64 -23.92 -17.68
N VAL A 425 6.46 -23.93 -17.05
CA VAL A 425 5.22 -24.41 -17.67
C VAL A 425 4.61 -23.32 -18.55
N LYS A 426 4.54 -23.55 -19.87
CA LYS A 426 3.98 -22.59 -20.86
C LYS A 426 2.58 -22.10 -20.53
N LYS A 427 1.74 -22.96 -19.97
CA LYS A 427 0.36 -22.58 -19.59
C LYS A 427 0.34 -21.63 -18.41
N PHE A 428 1.18 -21.86 -17.43
CA PHE A 428 1.36 -20.97 -16.29
C PHE A 428 1.81 -19.59 -16.75
N ASN A 429 2.84 -19.51 -17.60
CA ASN A 429 3.35 -18.25 -18.12
C ASN A 429 2.29 -17.48 -18.92
N ARG A 430 1.39 -18.15 -19.65
CA ARG A 430 0.27 -17.48 -20.32
C ARG A 430 -0.74 -16.89 -19.35
N LEU A 431 -1.07 -17.60 -18.29
CA LEU A 431 -2.00 -17.10 -17.25
C LEU A 431 -1.37 -15.93 -16.49
N TYR A 432 -0.09 -16.04 -16.19
CA TYR A 432 0.69 -14.98 -15.57
C TYR A 432 0.70 -13.71 -16.42
N ASN A 433 1.02 -13.81 -17.71
CA ASN A 433 1.04 -12.69 -18.64
C ASN A 433 -0.34 -12.03 -18.78
N LEU A 434 -1.45 -12.79 -18.76
CA LEU A 434 -2.79 -12.21 -18.72
C LEU A 434 -3.04 -11.41 -17.46
N GLY A 435 -2.61 -11.90 -16.32
CA GLY A 435 -2.66 -11.18 -15.04
C GLY A 435 -1.83 -9.89 -15.09
N SER A 436 -0.59 -9.98 -15.56
CA SER A 436 0.31 -8.84 -15.72
C SER A 436 -0.27 -7.74 -16.61
N ILE A 437 -0.90 -8.09 -17.73
CA ILE A 437 -1.58 -7.12 -18.60
C ILE A 437 -2.66 -6.32 -17.86
N LEU A 438 -3.47 -7.01 -17.05
CA LEU A 438 -4.56 -6.35 -16.31
C LEU A 438 -4.02 -5.39 -15.23
N THR A 439 -2.82 -5.60 -14.76
CA THR A 439 -2.22 -4.89 -13.64
C THR A 439 -1.26 -3.80 -14.07
N SER A 440 -0.29 -4.13 -14.92
CA SER A 440 0.69 -3.17 -15.43
C SER A 440 0.15 -2.34 -16.60
N GLY A 441 -0.86 -2.83 -17.29
CA GLY A 441 -1.35 -2.27 -18.54
C GLY A 441 -0.43 -2.55 -19.74
N TYR A 442 0.62 -3.36 -19.58
CA TYR A 442 1.57 -3.69 -20.64
C TYR A 442 1.53 -5.17 -21.02
N ILE A 443 1.76 -5.43 -22.30
CA ILE A 443 2.07 -6.77 -22.81
C ILE A 443 3.59 -6.92 -22.79
N GLU A 444 4.08 -7.81 -21.95
CA GLU A 444 5.50 -8.11 -21.80
C GLU A 444 5.94 -9.17 -22.80
N PHE A 445 7.00 -8.93 -23.55
CA PHE A 445 7.57 -9.91 -24.48
C PHE A 445 8.77 -10.59 -23.85
N ASN A 446 8.62 -11.84 -23.42
CA ASN A 446 9.68 -12.59 -22.76
C ASN A 446 10.96 -12.81 -23.61
N SER A 447 10.87 -12.65 -24.91
CA SER A 447 11.99 -12.83 -25.85
C SER A 447 12.69 -11.52 -26.23
N LEU A 448 12.08 -10.39 -25.94
CA LEU A 448 12.59 -9.05 -26.29
C LEU A 448 12.43 -8.16 -25.05
N PRO A 449 13.42 -7.31 -24.75
CA PRO A 449 13.32 -6.36 -23.65
C PRO A 449 12.41 -5.17 -24.00
N LEU A 450 11.17 -5.47 -24.37
CA LEU A 450 10.19 -4.50 -24.86
C LEU A 450 8.82 -4.84 -24.30
N ASP A 451 8.16 -3.84 -23.73
CA ASP A 451 6.76 -3.90 -23.32
C ASP A 451 5.91 -3.08 -24.29
N TYR A 452 4.82 -3.67 -24.78
CA TYR A 452 3.82 -2.99 -25.60
C TYR A 452 2.70 -2.42 -24.73
N GLY A 453 2.42 -1.13 -24.84
CA GLY A 453 1.34 -0.48 -24.06
C GLY A 453 1.60 1.03 -23.83
N PRO A 454 0.91 1.62 -22.84
CA PRO A 454 -0.16 1.03 -21.99
C PRO A 454 -1.45 0.74 -22.79
N ILE A 455 -1.98 -0.45 -22.63
CA ILE A 455 -3.16 -0.92 -23.39
C ILE A 455 -4.39 -0.05 -23.13
N PHE A 456 -4.57 0.39 -21.87
CA PHE A 456 -5.70 1.22 -21.47
C PHE A 456 -5.73 2.60 -22.16
N SER A 457 -4.62 3.03 -22.76
CA SER A 457 -4.54 4.27 -23.54
C SER A 457 -4.65 4.06 -25.06
N THR A 458 -4.90 2.83 -25.53
CA THR A 458 -5.03 2.50 -26.94
C THR A 458 -6.19 3.24 -27.58
N PHE A 459 -7.29 3.41 -26.86
CA PHE A 459 -8.46 4.14 -27.30
C PHE A 459 -8.64 5.42 -26.48
N GLY A 460 -8.91 6.52 -27.15
CA GLY A 460 -9.28 7.78 -26.52
C GLY A 460 -10.35 8.47 -27.34
N PHE A 461 -11.06 9.42 -26.72
CA PHE A 461 -12.04 10.24 -27.39
C PHE A 461 -12.02 11.67 -26.84
N ASN A 462 -12.00 12.64 -27.72
CA ASN A 462 -12.26 14.04 -27.43
C ASN A 462 -12.89 14.71 -28.65
N TYR A 463 -13.42 15.91 -28.48
CA TYR A 463 -14.15 16.60 -29.56
C TYR A 463 -13.28 17.11 -30.69
N VAL A 464 -11.97 17.25 -30.47
CA VAL A 464 -11.00 17.68 -31.50
C VAL A 464 -10.59 16.50 -32.36
N GLU A 465 -10.10 15.42 -31.75
CA GLU A 465 -9.55 14.25 -32.46
C GLU A 465 -10.65 13.25 -32.87
N GLY A 466 -11.85 13.32 -32.26
CA GLY A 466 -12.85 12.27 -32.36
C GLY A 466 -12.34 11.00 -31.68
N LEU A 467 -12.48 9.86 -32.34
CA LEU A 467 -11.81 8.63 -31.91
C LEU A 467 -10.30 8.79 -32.11
N ARG A 468 -9.54 8.47 -31.08
CA ARG A 468 -8.06 8.43 -31.10
C ARG A 468 -7.60 6.99 -30.91
N LEU A 469 -6.81 6.50 -31.84
CA LEU A 469 -6.08 5.24 -31.70
C LEU A 469 -4.62 5.51 -31.35
N ARG A 470 -4.09 4.81 -30.34
CA ARG A 470 -2.72 4.94 -29.91
C ARG A 470 -2.04 3.56 -29.84
N THR A 471 -0.82 3.50 -30.34
CA THR A 471 0.10 2.39 -30.14
C THR A 471 1.38 2.91 -29.50
N GLY A 472 2.03 2.12 -28.68
CA GLY A 472 3.26 2.54 -28.01
C GLY A 472 3.91 1.41 -27.23
N GLY A 473 5.05 1.72 -26.65
CA GLY A 473 5.79 0.76 -25.83
C GLY A 473 6.97 1.40 -25.13
N ARG A 474 7.65 0.57 -24.35
CA ARG A 474 8.86 0.95 -23.63
C ARG A 474 9.88 -0.18 -23.66
N THR A 475 11.15 0.16 -23.56
CA THR A 475 12.15 -0.85 -23.24
C THR A 475 12.00 -1.28 -21.79
N TYR A 476 12.13 -2.57 -21.53
CA TYR A 476 12.07 -3.13 -20.18
C TYR A 476 12.99 -4.34 -20.09
N PHE A 477 14.11 -4.21 -19.37
CA PHE A 477 15.09 -5.28 -19.12
C PHE A 477 14.90 -5.88 -17.75
N GLY A 478 14.05 -5.27 -16.92
CA GLY A 478 13.75 -5.64 -15.55
C GLY A 478 13.42 -4.44 -14.68
N ARG A 479 13.08 -4.72 -13.40
CA ARG A 479 12.70 -3.70 -12.41
C ARG A 479 13.78 -2.63 -12.17
N ASN A 480 15.04 -3.02 -12.29
CA ASN A 480 16.18 -2.18 -11.95
C ASN A 480 16.98 -1.69 -13.18
N ASP A 481 16.27 -1.44 -14.26
CA ASP A 481 16.87 -0.90 -15.49
C ASP A 481 17.63 0.40 -15.24
N LEU A 482 18.80 0.53 -15.82
CA LEU A 482 19.58 1.77 -15.73
C LEU A 482 19.15 2.82 -16.75
N TRP A 483 18.46 2.42 -17.78
CA TRP A 483 17.93 3.32 -18.80
C TRP A 483 16.58 2.81 -19.33
N ARG A 484 15.77 3.72 -19.81
CA ARG A 484 14.48 3.43 -20.40
C ARG A 484 14.21 4.33 -21.59
N LEU A 485 13.72 3.76 -22.66
CA LEU A 485 13.22 4.46 -23.83
C LEU A 485 11.72 4.16 -23.93
N GLU A 486 10.91 5.18 -24.10
CA GLU A 486 9.46 5.07 -24.26
C GLU A 486 9.04 5.82 -25.52
N GLY A 487 8.02 5.30 -26.21
CA GLY A 487 7.47 5.98 -27.36
C GLY A 487 6.05 5.57 -27.68
N PHE A 488 5.34 6.46 -28.38
CA PHE A 488 4.02 6.18 -28.90
C PHE A 488 3.78 6.89 -30.25
N LEU A 489 2.83 6.33 -30.99
CA LEU A 489 2.21 6.93 -32.17
C LEU A 489 0.69 6.91 -31.97
N ALA A 490 0.02 8.00 -32.30
CA ALA A 490 -1.42 8.08 -32.21
C ALA A 490 -2.00 8.79 -33.43
N TYR A 491 -3.25 8.48 -33.78
CA TYR A 491 -3.98 9.06 -34.88
C TYR A 491 -5.40 9.47 -34.43
N GLY A 492 -5.76 10.72 -34.71
CA GLY A 492 -7.11 11.22 -34.48
C GLY A 492 -7.92 11.16 -35.77
N PHE A 493 -9.10 10.54 -35.68
CA PHE A 493 -9.91 10.32 -36.89
C PHE A 493 -10.70 11.55 -37.36
N ARG A 494 -10.85 12.56 -36.49
CA ARG A 494 -11.58 13.78 -36.83
C ARG A 494 -10.69 14.89 -37.31
N ASP A 495 -9.54 15.08 -36.68
CA ASP A 495 -8.56 16.09 -37.03
C ASP A 495 -7.55 15.61 -38.08
N ASP A 496 -7.60 14.32 -38.44
CA ASP A 496 -6.80 13.67 -39.51
C ASP A 496 -5.30 13.87 -39.34
N LYS A 497 -4.82 13.88 -38.04
CA LYS A 497 -3.43 14.17 -37.71
C LYS A 497 -2.80 13.02 -36.93
N PHE A 498 -1.50 12.78 -37.23
CA PHE A 498 -0.66 11.95 -36.42
C PHE A 498 -0.07 12.74 -35.25
N LYS A 499 0.00 12.08 -34.10
CA LYS A 499 0.66 12.52 -32.89
C LYS A 499 1.68 11.47 -32.50
N TYR A 500 2.74 11.89 -31.84
CA TYR A 500 3.80 10.99 -31.40
C TYR A 500 4.49 11.53 -30.16
N GLY A 501 5.18 10.65 -29.47
CA GLY A 501 6.12 11.00 -28.42
C GLY A 501 7.24 9.98 -28.34
N ILE A 502 8.42 10.46 -28.07
CA ILE A 502 9.59 9.64 -27.76
C ILE A 502 10.35 10.29 -26.61
N SER A 503 10.69 9.53 -25.59
CA SER A 503 11.47 9.99 -24.45
C SER A 503 12.40 8.91 -23.94
N GLY A 504 13.50 9.35 -23.35
CA GLY A 504 14.48 8.49 -22.73
C GLY A 504 14.94 9.01 -21.38
N LYS A 505 15.26 8.09 -20.48
CA LYS A 505 15.88 8.35 -19.19
C LYS A 505 17.08 7.44 -19.02
N TRP A 506 18.15 7.96 -18.43
CA TRP A 506 19.36 7.19 -18.16
C TRP A 506 19.91 7.56 -16.77
N LEU A 507 20.01 6.55 -15.90
CA LEU A 507 20.64 6.65 -14.59
C LEU A 507 22.15 6.47 -14.74
N LEU A 508 22.89 7.56 -14.67
CA LEU A 508 24.34 7.59 -14.83
C LEU A 508 25.08 7.22 -13.54
N ASP A 509 24.61 7.73 -12.43
CA ASP A 509 25.17 7.42 -11.11
C ASP A 509 24.07 6.99 -10.14
N LYS A 510 24.21 5.79 -9.60
CA LYS A 510 23.25 5.22 -8.66
C LYS A 510 23.30 5.90 -7.30
N LYS A 511 24.48 6.40 -6.90
CA LYS A 511 24.74 6.95 -5.56
C LYS A 511 24.06 8.30 -5.37
N SER A 512 24.24 9.22 -6.29
CA SER A 512 23.60 10.53 -6.29
C SER A 512 22.27 10.52 -7.07
N ARG A 513 21.93 9.38 -7.66
CA ARG A 513 20.81 9.23 -8.59
C ARG A 513 20.83 10.27 -9.71
N LEU A 514 22.02 10.46 -10.30
CA LEU A 514 22.16 11.33 -11.45
C LEU A 514 21.45 10.71 -12.66
N ILE A 515 20.34 11.31 -13.04
CA ILE A 515 19.52 10.88 -14.18
C ILE A 515 19.56 12.00 -15.22
N ILE A 516 19.87 11.63 -16.45
CA ILE A 516 19.63 12.48 -17.61
C ILE A 516 18.37 11.99 -18.33
N SER A 517 17.59 12.92 -18.83
CA SER A 517 16.36 12.60 -19.57
C SER A 517 16.13 13.60 -20.68
N GLY A 518 15.42 13.16 -21.72
CA GLY A 518 15.03 14.03 -22.80
C GLY A 518 14.05 13.36 -23.75
N GLY A 519 13.38 14.17 -24.56
CA GLY A 519 12.41 13.66 -25.52
C GLY A 519 11.76 14.75 -26.34
N ASN A 520 10.94 14.32 -27.31
CA ASN A 520 10.07 15.18 -28.07
C ASN A 520 8.68 14.58 -28.17
N ARG A 521 7.68 15.45 -28.10
CA ARG A 521 6.27 15.09 -28.20
C ARG A 521 5.50 16.10 -29.04
N ARG A 522 4.73 15.60 -30.00
CA ARG A 522 3.67 16.34 -30.67
C ARG A 522 2.34 15.70 -30.32
N ASP A 523 1.46 16.45 -29.64
CA ASP A 523 0.21 15.90 -29.13
C ASP A 523 -0.85 17.00 -28.97
N VAL A 524 -2.05 16.61 -28.57
CA VAL A 524 -3.14 17.51 -28.23
C VAL A 524 -3.39 17.38 -26.72
N GLU A 525 -3.41 18.51 -26.02
CA GLU A 525 -3.64 18.53 -24.57
C GLU A 525 -4.44 19.74 -24.11
N GLN A 526 -4.94 19.68 -22.88
CA GLN A 526 -5.56 20.80 -22.21
C GLN A 526 -4.50 21.56 -21.41
N ILE A 527 -4.34 22.84 -21.68
CA ILE A 527 -3.57 23.74 -20.80
C ILE A 527 -4.33 23.91 -19.48
N GLY A 528 -3.61 23.91 -18.36
CA GLY A 528 -4.20 24.12 -17.05
C GLY A 528 -4.99 22.93 -16.52
N ALA A 529 -4.72 21.73 -16.98
CA ALA A 529 -5.26 20.52 -16.36
C ALA A 529 -4.73 20.27 -14.95
N SER A 530 -3.60 20.84 -14.60
CA SER A 530 -3.02 20.87 -13.27
C SER A 530 -2.23 22.15 -13.06
N LEU A 531 -2.25 22.67 -11.85
CA LEU A 531 -1.42 23.82 -11.46
C LEU A 531 0.02 23.43 -11.23
N THR A 532 0.25 22.24 -10.69
CA THR A 532 1.59 21.69 -10.44
C THR A 532 2.12 20.99 -11.68
N THR A 533 3.31 21.32 -12.10
CA THR A 533 3.98 20.67 -13.24
C THR A 533 4.33 19.23 -12.91
N SER A 534 4.11 18.33 -13.86
CA SER A 534 4.51 16.93 -13.74
C SER A 534 6.04 16.78 -13.71
N THR A 535 6.54 15.86 -12.91
CA THR A 535 7.95 15.42 -12.92
C THR A 535 8.29 14.53 -14.12
N ASP A 536 7.30 14.17 -14.94
CA ASP A 536 7.53 13.39 -16.14
C ASP A 536 8.24 14.21 -17.23
N VAL A 537 9.08 13.54 -18.03
CA VAL A 537 9.94 14.17 -19.07
C VAL A 537 9.12 14.95 -20.08
N LEU A 538 8.00 14.40 -20.50
CA LEU A 538 7.15 14.98 -21.52
C LEU A 538 5.79 15.47 -21.00
N GLY A 539 5.55 15.39 -19.73
CA GLY A 539 4.36 15.81 -18.98
C GLY A 539 3.06 15.76 -19.79
N ARG A 540 2.19 14.78 -19.57
CA ARG A 540 0.92 14.68 -20.29
C ARG A 540 -0.26 14.80 -19.35
N SER A 541 -1.24 15.62 -19.72
CA SER A 541 -2.51 15.65 -19.02
C SER A 541 -3.41 14.47 -19.44
N PHE A 542 -3.80 13.62 -18.48
CA PHE A 542 -4.80 12.58 -18.71
C PHE A 542 -6.21 13.12 -19.02
N ALA A 543 -6.48 14.37 -18.65
CA ALA A 543 -7.79 15.00 -18.86
C ALA A 543 -8.13 15.24 -20.33
N SER A 544 -7.13 15.37 -21.19
CA SER A 544 -7.33 15.69 -22.61
C SER A 544 -7.89 14.55 -23.47
N SER A 545 -7.86 13.31 -23.00
CA SER A 545 -8.31 12.13 -23.76
C SER A 545 -9.30 11.25 -22.97
N SER A 546 -10.10 11.84 -22.08
CA SER A 546 -11.12 11.10 -21.34
C SER A 546 -12.19 10.54 -22.29
N LEU A 547 -12.46 9.23 -22.15
CA LEU A 547 -13.53 8.55 -22.89
C LEU A 547 -14.94 8.98 -22.45
N VAL A 548 -15.06 9.57 -21.25
CA VAL A 548 -16.36 9.91 -20.65
C VAL A 548 -16.29 11.32 -20.07
N GLY A 549 -16.73 12.28 -20.86
CA GLY A 549 -16.76 13.71 -20.51
C GLY A 549 -18.16 14.23 -20.18
N THR A 550 -18.23 15.29 -19.38
CA THR A 550 -19.49 15.96 -18.96
C THR A 550 -19.84 17.19 -19.79
N GLY A 551 -19.01 17.59 -20.74
CA GLY A 551 -19.21 18.78 -21.57
C GLY A 551 -18.49 18.63 -22.90
N THR A 552 -18.45 19.70 -23.66
CA THR A 552 -17.67 19.78 -24.88
C THR A 552 -16.19 19.90 -24.51
N ASN A 553 -15.40 18.84 -24.75
CA ASN A 553 -13.94 18.85 -24.56
C ASN A 553 -13.27 19.30 -25.88
N ASP A 554 -13.57 20.52 -26.30
CA ASP A 554 -13.12 21.14 -27.56
C ASP A 554 -12.04 22.21 -27.36
N LYS A 555 -11.83 22.70 -26.12
CA LYS A 555 -10.83 23.72 -25.80
C LYS A 555 -9.45 23.07 -25.57
N LEU A 556 -8.90 22.45 -26.61
CA LEU A 556 -7.63 21.77 -26.54
C LEU A 556 -6.56 22.51 -27.34
N THR A 557 -5.31 22.31 -26.93
CA THR A 557 -4.12 22.92 -27.51
C THR A 557 -3.26 21.87 -28.20
N SER A 558 -2.81 22.16 -29.40
CA SER A 558 -1.74 21.42 -30.07
C SER A 558 -0.40 21.84 -29.48
N ILE A 559 0.35 20.89 -29.00
CA ILE A 559 1.68 21.13 -28.44
C ILE A 559 2.74 20.33 -29.17
N ASN A 560 3.87 21.02 -29.50
CA ASN A 560 5.11 20.36 -29.86
C ASN A 560 6.14 20.74 -28.78
N LEU A 561 6.58 19.75 -27.99
CA LEU A 561 7.43 19.93 -26.83
C LEU A 561 8.73 19.13 -27.02
N THR A 562 9.87 19.82 -26.99
CA THR A 562 11.19 19.21 -26.82
C THR A 562 11.67 19.52 -25.40
N SER A 563 12.08 18.48 -24.68
CA SER A 563 12.52 18.61 -23.29
C SER A 563 13.84 17.88 -23.07
N ALA A 564 14.70 18.49 -22.25
CA ALA A 564 15.90 17.86 -21.70
C ALA A 564 16.02 18.20 -20.22
N ALA A 565 16.44 17.26 -19.39
CA ALA A 565 16.59 17.50 -17.98
C ALA A 565 17.72 16.67 -17.36
N VAL A 566 18.27 17.21 -16.28
CA VAL A 566 19.21 16.56 -15.38
C VAL A 566 18.59 16.57 -14.00
N GLU A 567 18.60 15.43 -13.34
CA GLU A 567 18.01 15.21 -12.03
C GLU A 567 19.05 14.55 -11.12
N ILE A 568 19.11 14.99 -9.88
CA ILE A 568 19.93 14.39 -8.81
C ILE A 568 19.13 14.27 -7.52
N GLU A 569 19.52 13.34 -6.66
CA GLU A 569 19.01 13.18 -5.29
C GLU A 569 20.17 13.37 -4.29
N PRO A 570 20.52 14.63 -3.93
CA PRO A 570 21.68 14.91 -3.08
C PRO A 570 21.49 14.43 -1.63
N TRP A 571 20.24 14.34 -1.18
CA TRP A 571 19.84 13.78 0.11
C TRP A 571 18.62 12.89 -0.07
N ARG A 572 18.43 11.98 0.83
CA ARG A 572 17.28 11.05 0.82
C ARG A 572 15.99 11.80 0.60
N ASN A 573 15.26 11.39 -0.46
CA ASN A 573 13.95 11.93 -0.81
C ASN A 573 13.93 13.44 -1.17
N LEU A 574 15.09 14.08 -1.39
CA LEU A 574 15.18 15.42 -1.96
C LEU A 574 15.65 15.30 -3.40
N ILE A 575 14.78 15.53 -4.34
CA ILE A 575 15.07 15.51 -5.78
C ILE A 575 15.26 16.94 -6.26
N MET A 576 16.38 17.21 -6.92
CA MET A 576 16.68 18.46 -7.61
C MET A 576 16.69 18.19 -9.10
N ARG A 577 15.96 18.99 -9.87
CA ARG A 577 15.91 18.83 -11.33
C ARG A 577 16.09 20.18 -12.03
N LEU A 578 16.99 20.20 -13.00
CA LEU A 578 17.15 21.30 -13.96
C LEU A 578 16.66 20.81 -15.31
N SER A 579 15.73 21.54 -15.93
CA SER A 579 15.17 21.20 -17.24
C SER A 579 15.18 22.38 -18.19
N ALA A 580 15.33 22.07 -19.47
CA ALA A 580 15.19 23.02 -20.57
C ALA A 580 14.10 22.50 -21.51
N ASN A 581 13.12 23.33 -21.78
CA ASN A 581 11.94 23.00 -22.57
C ASN A 581 11.81 23.99 -23.73
N TYR A 582 11.60 23.49 -24.92
CA TYR A 582 11.19 24.28 -26.07
C TYR A 582 9.82 23.79 -26.51
N ARG A 583 8.84 24.68 -26.55
CA ARG A 583 7.47 24.34 -26.91
C ARG A 583 6.89 25.29 -27.94
N THR A 584 6.06 24.72 -28.80
CA THR A 584 5.17 25.45 -29.72
C THR A 584 3.74 25.13 -29.27
N LEU A 585 2.91 26.13 -29.07
CA LEU A 585 1.51 26.02 -28.67
C LEU A 585 0.64 26.69 -29.71
N GLU A 586 -0.38 25.97 -30.16
CA GLU A 586 -1.41 26.46 -31.08
C GLU A 586 -2.78 25.96 -30.58
N SER A 587 -3.87 26.62 -30.97
CA SER A 587 -5.18 26.00 -30.80
C SER A 587 -5.29 24.71 -31.60
N ALA A 588 -5.88 23.69 -31.03
CA ALA A 588 -6.20 22.44 -31.71
C ALA A 588 -7.66 22.40 -32.23
N SER A 589 -8.45 23.43 -31.95
CA SER A 589 -9.88 23.50 -32.24
C SER A 589 -10.25 24.78 -32.94
N ASP A 590 -11.19 24.72 -33.86
CA ASP A 590 -11.76 25.91 -34.58
C ASP A 590 -12.68 26.75 -33.65
N THR A 591 -13.11 26.21 -32.52
CA THR A 591 -14.03 26.88 -31.55
C THR A 591 -13.29 27.52 -30.40
N PHE A 592 -11.98 27.37 -30.32
CA PHE A 592 -11.12 27.87 -29.27
C PHE A 592 -9.87 28.50 -29.87
N SER A 593 -9.47 29.67 -29.41
CA SER A 593 -8.27 30.37 -29.86
C SER A 593 -7.34 30.65 -28.70
N LEU A 594 -6.04 30.61 -28.96
CA LEU A 594 -4.96 31.11 -28.11
C LEU A 594 -4.41 32.46 -28.58
N ASP A 595 -5.13 33.16 -29.45
CA ASP A 595 -4.71 34.41 -30.08
C ASP A 595 -4.34 35.48 -29.04
N TYR A 596 -3.26 36.18 -29.34
CA TYR A 596 -2.78 37.27 -28.52
C TYR A 596 -2.35 38.46 -29.39
N ILE A 597 -2.35 39.66 -28.79
CA ILE A 597 -1.90 40.89 -29.46
C ILE A 597 -0.39 40.81 -29.61
N ASP A 598 0.08 40.91 -30.86
CA ASP A 598 1.47 40.91 -31.24
C ASP A 598 1.77 42.08 -32.20
N SER A 599 2.44 43.09 -31.67
CA SER A 599 2.80 44.28 -32.46
C SER A 599 3.83 43.98 -33.57
N ALA A 600 4.54 42.88 -33.53
CA ALA A 600 5.50 42.44 -34.53
C ALA A 600 4.84 41.69 -35.71
N SER A 601 3.62 41.19 -35.53
CA SER A 601 2.85 40.51 -36.55
C SER A 601 2.26 41.52 -37.57
N SER A 602 2.19 41.10 -38.82
CA SER A 602 1.58 41.92 -39.88
C SER A 602 0.06 42.17 -39.67
N THR A 603 -0.58 41.29 -38.93
CA THR A 603 -2.01 41.38 -38.58
C THR A 603 -2.26 42.01 -37.23
N GLY A 604 -1.21 42.28 -36.46
CA GLY A 604 -1.30 42.75 -35.07
C GLY A 604 -1.73 41.66 -34.07
N ILE A 605 -1.91 40.40 -34.53
CA ILE A 605 -2.31 39.23 -33.74
C ILE A 605 -1.46 38.04 -34.15
N SER A 606 -1.09 37.22 -33.15
CA SER A 606 -0.44 35.92 -33.36
C SER A 606 -1.29 34.82 -32.71
N SER A 607 -1.34 33.65 -33.35
CA SER A 607 -2.08 32.45 -32.86
C SER A 607 -1.16 31.33 -32.45
N GLU A 608 0.14 31.46 -32.62
CA GLU A 608 1.17 30.50 -32.25
C GLU A 608 2.07 31.09 -31.16
N ILE A 609 2.41 30.34 -30.17
CA ILE A 609 3.36 30.70 -29.11
C ILE A 609 4.55 29.76 -29.23
N GLN A 610 5.73 30.32 -29.48
CA GLN A 610 7.01 29.60 -29.41
C GLN A 610 7.76 30.04 -28.16
N GLN A 611 8.15 29.11 -27.31
CA GLN A 611 8.73 29.45 -26.02
C GLN A 611 9.86 28.52 -25.62
N PHE A 612 10.98 29.09 -25.26
CA PHE A 612 12.05 28.42 -24.53
C PHE A 612 11.89 28.73 -23.04
N GLU A 613 11.98 27.71 -22.22
CA GLU A 613 11.86 27.82 -20.77
C GLU A 613 12.91 26.96 -20.09
N THR A 614 13.64 27.52 -19.15
CA THR A 614 14.51 26.79 -18.23
C THR A 614 13.82 26.74 -16.86
N SER A 615 13.75 25.55 -16.27
CA SER A 615 13.12 25.38 -14.96
C SER A 615 14.04 24.65 -13.99
N PHE A 616 14.07 25.12 -12.76
CA PHE A 616 14.69 24.44 -11.63
C PHE A 616 13.61 24.05 -10.63
N SER A 617 13.55 22.77 -10.29
CA SER A 617 12.58 22.26 -9.33
C SER A 617 13.22 21.48 -8.18
N LEU A 618 12.58 21.59 -7.02
CA LEU A 618 12.88 20.86 -5.80
C LEU A 618 11.64 20.04 -5.41
N ALA A 619 11.83 18.74 -5.21
CA ALA A 619 10.78 17.88 -4.70
C ALA A 619 11.31 17.16 -3.46
N TYR A 620 10.65 17.36 -2.30
CA TYR A 620 11.04 16.73 -1.05
C TYR A 620 9.89 15.88 -0.49
N PHE A 621 10.20 14.62 -0.16
CA PHE A 621 9.26 13.62 0.28
C PHE A 621 9.67 13.04 1.64
N PRO A 622 9.47 13.79 2.74
CA PRO A 622 9.87 13.31 4.08
C PRO A 622 9.18 12.00 4.43
N LYS A 623 9.95 11.04 4.94
CA LYS A 623 9.50 9.68 5.33
C LYS A 623 9.03 8.79 4.16
N ARG A 624 9.26 9.16 2.93
CA ARG A 624 9.00 8.32 1.78
C ARG A 624 9.92 7.10 1.82
N LYS A 625 9.36 5.91 1.68
CA LYS A 625 10.09 4.66 1.48
C LYS A 625 9.99 4.26 0.01
N MET A 626 11.11 3.89 -0.60
CA MET A 626 11.17 3.51 -2.01
C MET A 626 11.76 2.12 -2.13
N THR A 627 11.34 1.39 -3.17
CA THR A 627 11.91 0.09 -3.54
C THR A 627 12.52 0.16 -4.94
N GLY A 628 13.55 -0.66 -5.18
CA GLY A 628 14.30 -0.66 -6.44
C GLY A 628 15.44 0.36 -6.49
N PHE A 629 16.39 0.12 -7.41
CA PHE A 629 17.57 0.96 -7.64
C PHE A 629 17.76 1.36 -9.11
N GLY A 630 16.81 1.01 -9.95
CA GLY A 630 16.82 1.36 -11.37
C GLY A 630 16.50 2.83 -11.64
N VAL A 631 16.37 3.17 -12.92
CA VAL A 631 15.94 4.49 -13.36
C VAL A 631 14.55 4.83 -12.82
N GLU A 632 13.68 3.85 -12.68
CA GLU A 632 12.39 3.95 -11.99
C GLU A 632 12.48 3.29 -10.61
N ARG A 633 11.84 3.91 -9.62
CA ARG A 633 11.64 3.37 -8.27
C ARG A 633 10.16 3.44 -7.92
N TYR A 634 9.75 2.61 -6.98
CA TYR A 634 8.36 2.50 -6.56
C TYR A 634 8.21 2.89 -5.10
N ASP A 635 7.12 3.56 -4.77
CA ASP A 635 6.77 3.91 -3.39
C ASP A 635 6.38 2.67 -2.59
N ALA A 636 7.00 2.47 -1.44
CA ALA A 636 6.66 1.42 -0.49
C ALA A 636 5.70 1.91 0.63
N ASN A 637 5.38 3.20 0.65
CA ASN A 637 4.36 3.77 1.54
C ASN A 637 3.70 4.98 0.87
N ASP A 638 2.53 5.37 1.35
CA ASP A 638 1.72 6.47 0.81
C ASP A 638 1.36 7.56 1.84
N ASP A 639 1.87 7.45 3.07
CA ASP A 639 1.54 8.33 4.20
C ASP A 639 2.59 9.41 4.48
N TYR A 640 3.26 9.89 3.44
CA TYR A 640 4.27 10.92 3.52
C TYR A 640 3.83 12.26 2.92
N ALA A 641 4.42 13.34 3.41
CA ALA A 641 4.23 14.66 2.83
C ALA A 641 4.94 14.78 1.48
N GLN A 642 4.39 15.58 0.58
CA GLN A 642 5.01 15.94 -0.70
C GLN A 642 5.14 17.45 -0.77
N ILE A 643 6.36 17.94 -0.90
CA ILE A 643 6.69 19.36 -0.99
C ILE A 643 7.33 19.56 -2.35
N PHE A 644 6.78 20.46 -3.14
CA PHE A 644 7.30 20.77 -4.46
C PHE A 644 7.45 22.29 -4.61
N ALA A 645 8.58 22.72 -5.15
CA ALA A 645 8.82 24.12 -5.51
C ALA A 645 9.53 24.17 -6.87
N GLN A 646 9.13 25.08 -7.73
CA GLN A 646 9.73 25.30 -9.05
C GLN A 646 9.83 26.78 -9.37
N ILE A 647 10.92 27.13 -9.99
CA ILE A 647 11.09 28.39 -10.69
C ILE A 647 11.35 28.10 -12.16
N SER A 648 10.61 28.77 -13.03
CA SER A 648 10.74 28.66 -14.49
C SER A 648 11.02 30.03 -15.06
N ILE A 649 11.97 30.14 -15.94
CA ILE A 649 12.36 31.36 -16.65
C ILE A 649 12.12 31.15 -18.14
N GLY A 650 11.19 31.91 -18.69
CA GLY A 650 10.97 32.01 -20.12
C GLY A 650 11.87 33.09 -20.71
N ASP A 651 12.49 32.80 -21.81
CA ASP A 651 13.44 33.68 -22.49
C ASP A 651 13.08 33.83 -23.97
N LYS A 652 12.89 35.08 -24.43
CA LYS A 652 12.53 35.38 -25.80
C LYS A 652 13.71 35.37 -26.77
N ASP A 653 14.95 35.55 -26.26
CA ASP A 653 16.13 35.64 -27.07
C ASP A 653 16.78 34.29 -27.37
N VAL A 654 16.39 33.26 -26.60
CA VAL A 654 16.85 31.88 -26.73
C VAL A 654 15.91 31.10 -27.62
N PHE A 655 16.44 30.48 -28.67
CA PHE A 655 15.70 29.66 -29.67
C PHE A 655 14.43 30.36 -30.24
N LYS A 656 14.44 31.70 -30.33
CA LYS A 656 13.31 32.50 -30.82
C LYS A 656 12.05 32.36 -29.92
N GLY A 657 12.22 32.37 -28.63
CA GLY A 657 11.09 32.45 -27.70
C GLY A 657 10.35 33.78 -27.88
N ASP A 658 9.04 33.79 -27.62
CA ASP A 658 8.21 34.98 -27.82
C ASP A 658 8.14 35.86 -26.57
N PHE A 659 8.29 35.29 -25.36
CA PHE A 659 8.06 36.00 -24.12
C PHE A 659 9.17 35.85 -23.09
N ASN A 660 9.41 36.95 -22.33
CA ASN A 660 10.21 36.94 -21.11
C ASN A 660 9.29 36.87 -19.91
N TYR A 661 9.47 35.87 -19.06
CA TYR A 661 8.75 35.74 -17.82
C TYR A 661 9.50 34.94 -16.78
N THR A 662 9.10 35.10 -15.52
CA THR A 662 9.52 34.21 -14.44
C THR A 662 8.30 33.68 -13.76
N LYS A 663 8.18 32.34 -13.67
CA LYS A 663 7.08 31.66 -13.01
C LYS A 663 7.57 30.93 -11.78
N PHE A 664 6.96 31.19 -10.63
CA PHE A 664 7.17 30.46 -9.40
C PHE A 664 5.96 29.59 -9.11
N GLN A 665 6.20 28.34 -8.70
CA GLN A 665 5.16 27.40 -8.26
C GLN A 665 5.59 26.68 -6.99
N PHE A 666 4.64 26.47 -6.10
CA PHE A 666 4.81 25.73 -4.86
C PHE A 666 3.59 24.83 -4.61
N SER A 667 3.81 23.62 -4.15
CA SER A 667 2.73 22.77 -3.69
C SER A 667 3.14 22.00 -2.44
N TYR A 668 2.19 21.82 -1.52
CA TYR A 668 2.33 21.02 -0.31
C TYR A 668 1.14 20.12 -0.15
N PHE A 669 1.38 18.82 -0.25
CA PHE A 669 0.40 17.77 0.00
C PHE A 669 0.75 17.02 1.28
N GLN A 670 -0.24 16.79 2.15
CA GLN A 670 -0.07 16.05 3.39
C GLN A 670 -1.26 15.12 3.65
N PRO A 671 -1.04 13.80 3.70
CA PRO A 671 -1.98 12.85 4.28
C PRO A 671 -1.82 12.82 5.81
N TRP A 672 -2.94 12.87 6.52
CA TRP A 672 -3.00 12.83 7.98
C TRP A 672 -3.77 11.59 8.41
N GLN A 673 -3.15 10.72 9.19
CA GLN A 673 -3.83 9.60 9.82
C GLN A 673 -4.45 10.07 11.15
N LEU A 674 -5.77 10.13 11.19
CA LEU A 674 -6.51 10.59 12.38
C LEU A 674 -7.02 9.41 13.25
N GLY A 675 -6.28 8.31 13.26
CA GLY A 675 -6.61 7.11 14.00
C GLY A 675 -8.01 6.59 13.64
N GLY A 676 -8.85 6.31 14.64
CA GLY A 676 -10.21 5.83 14.40
C GLY A 676 -11.15 6.82 13.68
N PHE A 677 -10.72 8.06 13.38
CA PHE A 677 -11.47 9.02 12.58
C PHE A 677 -11.12 8.97 11.09
N GLY A 678 -10.26 8.05 10.68
CA GLY A 678 -9.92 7.84 9.29
C GLY A 678 -8.78 8.72 8.79
N ARG A 679 -8.81 9.08 7.50
CA ARG A 679 -7.71 9.74 6.81
C ARG A 679 -8.15 11.10 6.27
N PHE A 680 -7.37 12.13 6.58
CA PHE A 680 -7.57 13.48 6.09
C PHE A 680 -6.46 13.85 5.11
N TYR A 681 -6.79 14.50 4.02
CA TYR A 681 -5.87 14.97 3.00
C TYR A 681 -5.96 16.49 2.89
N SER A 682 -4.82 17.13 2.83
CA SER A 682 -4.71 18.55 2.54
C SER A 682 -3.71 18.78 1.41
N ASN A 683 -4.10 19.56 0.41
CA ASN A 683 -3.21 20.02 -0.64
C ASN A 683 -3.35 21.53 -0.79
N ILE A 684 -2.25 22.25 -0.73
CA ILE A 684 -2.18 23.68 -0.99
C ILE A 684 -1.23 23.92 -2.17
N GLU A 685 -1.63 24.76 -3.09
CA GLU A 685 -0.81 25.15 -4.23
C GLU A 685 -0.80 26.67 -4.35
N PHE A 686 0.37 27.20 -4.67
CA PHE A 686 0.59 28.62 -4.92
C PHE A 686 1.41 28.81 -6.18
N GLY A 687 1.10 29.83 -6.96
CA GLY A 687 1.92 30.19 -8.10
C GLY A 687 1.80 31.67 -8.46
N LYS A 688 2.87 32.20 -9.03
CA LYS A 688 2.92 33.54 -9.61
C LYS A 688 3.76 33.57 -10.86
N THR A 689 3.22 34.19 -11.90
CA THR A 689 3.91 34.51 -13.15
C THR A 689 4.21 36.00 -13.19
N PHE A 690 5.46 36.37 -13.32
CA PHE A 690 5.93 37.74 -13.49
C PHE A 690 6.26 37.94 -14.96
N GLY A 691 5.78 39.01 -15.54
CA GLY A 691 5.91 39.34 -16.96
C GLY A 691 4.58 39.25 -17.71
N ASP A 692 4.53 39.91 -18.84
CA ASP A 692 3.34 39.99 -19.66
C ASP A 692 3.29 38.81 -20.61
N VAL A 693 2.33 37.92 -20.41
CA VAL A 693 2.25 36.65 -21.14
C VAL A 693 0.82 36.34 -21.57
N PRO A 694 0.63 35.64 -22.71
CA PRO A 694 -0.68 35.27 -23.20
C PRO A 694 -1.22 34.02 -22.49
N LEU A 695 -2.49 33.65 -22.79
CA LEU A 695 -3.23 32.52 -22.19
C LEU A 695 -2.40 31.23 -22.10
N GLY A 696 -1.67 30.87 -23.14
CA GLY A 696 -0.87 29.64 -23.19
C GLY A 696 0.22 29.52 -22.15
N LEU A 697 0.62 30.66 -21.51
CA LEU A 697 1.67 30.74 -20.50
C LEU A 697 1.15 31.12 -19.12
N LEU A 698 -0.12 31.58 -19.01
CA LEU A 698 -0.79 31.88 -17.75
C LEU A 698 -1.16 30.61 -16.98
N SER A 699 -1.53 30.79 -15.73
CA SER A 699 -2.06 29.72 -14.89
C SER A 699 -3.60 29.70 -14.98
N VAL A 700 -4.14 28.54 -15.34
CA VAL A 700 -5.58 28.33 -15.40
C VAL A 700 -5.99 27.50 -14.19
N ILE A 701 -7.00 27.93 -13.44
CA ILE A 701 -7.54 27.14 -12.34
C ILE A 701 -8.20 25.86 -12.91
N PRO A 702 -7.74 24.67 -12.52
CA PRO A 702 -8.09 23.43 -13.21
C PRO A 702 -9.55 23.00 -12.99
N GLY A 703 -10.37 23.12 -14.02
CA GLY A 703 -11.72 22.57 -14.06
C GLY A 703 -11.71 21.07 -14.39
N ASN A 704 -12.77 20.36 -14.01
CA ASN A 704 -12.96 18.95 -14.33
C ASN A 704 -14.21 18.76 -15.20
N GLN A 705 -14.02 18.41 -16.45
CA GLN A 705 -15.07 18.05 -17.41
C GLN A 705 -15.18 16.53 -17.61
N SER A 706 -14.82 15.74 -16.60
CA SER A 706 -14.96 14.28 -16.62
C SER A 706 -16.00 13.84 -15.59
N TYR A 707 -16.67 12.72 -15.85
CA TYR A 707 -17.47 12.04 -14.82
C TYR A 707 -16.60 11.40 -13.72
N PHE A 708 -15.29 11.35 -13.92
CA PHE A 708 -14.36 10.85 -12.92
C PHE A 708 -13.80 11.98 -12.06
N SER A 709 -13.59 11.70 -10.78
CA SER A 709 -12.85 12.62 -9.90
C SER A 709 -11.39 12.65 -10.32
N ILE A 710 -10.90 13.80 -10.75
CA ILE A 710 -9.50 14.04 -11.09
C ILE A 710 -8.87 14.78 -9.90
N TYR A 711 -7.69 14.33 -9.50
CA TYR A 711 -6.95 14.89 -8.36
C TYR A 711 -6.61 16.37 -8.61
N ASN A 712 -6.68 17.18 -7.58
CA ASN A 712 -6.38 18.64 -7.60
C ASN A 712 -7.16 19.46 -8.63
N THR A 713 -8.37 19.03 -9.00
CA THR A 713 -9.26 19.78 -9.88
C THR A 713 -10.54 20.23 -9.18
N PHE A 714 -11.17 21.25 -9.73
CA PHE A 714 -12.47 21.76 -9.28
C PHE A 714 -13.58 21.13 -10.12
N SER A 715 -14.45 20.36 -9.47
CA SER A 715 -15.48 19.56 -10.14
C SER A 715 -16.57 20.38 -10.83
N GLN A 716 -16.77 21.65 -10.43
CA GLN A 716 -17.84 22.52 -10.92
C GLN A 716 -17.34 23.69 -11.78
N LEU A 717 -16.01 23.79 -11.98
CA LEU A 717 -15.44 24.76 -12.92
C LEU A 717 -15.44 24.21 -14.34
N ASP A 718 -15.72 25.10 -15.28
CA ASP A 718 -15.46 24.85 -16.70
C ASP A 718 -14.00 25.13 -17.05
N PHE A 719 -13.52 24.65 -18.21
CA PHE A 719 -12.18 24.94 -18.69
C PHE A 719 -12.05 26.45 -19.00
N TYR A 720 -10.93 27.02 -18.56
CA TYR A 720 -10.61 28.46 -18.73
C TYR A 720 -11.61 29.42 -18.09
N GLU A 721 -12.44 28.96 -17.14
CA GLU A 721 -13.36 29.85 -16.43
C GLU A 721 -12.62 30.88 -15.55
N PHE A 722 -11.48 30.47 -14.97
CA PHE A 722 -10.59 31.36 -14.23
C PHE A 722 -9.17 31.25 -14.78
N VAL A 723 -8.64 32.38 -15.21
CA VAL A 723 -7.28 32.56 -15.71
C VAL A 723 -6.54 33.54 -14.78
N THR A 724 -5.35 33.19 -14.37
CA THR A 724 -4.62 33.92 -13.32
C THR A 724 -3.14 34.01 -13.64
N ASP A 725 -2.49 35.09 -13.23
CA ASP A 725 -1.02 35.16 -13.11
C ASP A 725 -0.55 34.85 -11.69
N THR A 726 -1.42 35.13 -10.69
CA THR A 726 -1.19 34.79 -9.30
C THR A 726 -2.36 33.96 -8.76
N TYR A 727 -2.05 32.85 -8.10
CA TYR A 727 -3.11 32.00 -7.51
C TYR A 727 -2.67 31.33 -6.22
N ILE A 728 -3.65 31.00 -5.40
CA ILE A 728 -3.58 30.03 -4.31
C ILE A 728 -4.78 29.11 -4.35
N SER A 729 -4.56 27.81 -4.22
CA SER A 729 -5.65 26.84 -4.12
C SER A 729 -5.46 25.93 -2.91
N LEU A 730 -6.58 25.48 -2.35
CA LEU A 730 -6.63 24.56 -1.21
C LEU A 730 -7.65 23.46 -1.48
N HIS A 731 -7.22 22.21 -1.40
CA HIS A 731 -8.07 21.03 -1.48
C HIS A 731 -8.01 20.27 -0.18
N LEU A 732 -9.15 20.05 0.44
CA LEU A 732 -9.31 19.30 1.68
C LEU A 732 -10.26 18.13 1.44
N GLN A 733 -9.91 16.96 1.92
CA GLN A 733 -10.77 15.78 1.88
C GLN A 733 -10.61 14.96 3.14
N HIS A 734 -11.73 14.54 3.73
CA HIS A 734 -11.75 13.65 4.88
C HIS A 734 -12.54 12.38 4.56
N ASN A 735 -11.86 11.23 4.67
CA ASN A 735 -12.46 9.90 4.59
C ASN A 735 -12.57 9.33 6.00
N PHE A 736 -13.78 9.20 6.52
CA PHE A 736 -14.06 8.71 7.88
C PHE A 736 -14.01 7.17 7.99
N ASN A 737 -13.75 6.46 6.91
CA ASN A 737 -13.67 5.00 6.86
C ASN A 737 -14.92 4.26 7.39
N GLY A 738 -16.09 4.86 7.23
CA GLY A 738 -17.37 4.27 7.65
C GLY A 738 -17.70 4.48 9.13
N ARG A 739 -16.94 5.31 9.85
CA ARG A 739 -17.14 5.53 11.29
C ARG A 739 -18.53 6.11 11.63
N LEU A 740 -19.04 7.03 10.79
CA LEU A 740 -20.37 7.60 11.00
C LEU A 740 -21.44 6.65 10.44
N PHE A 741 -21.25 6.12 9.25
CA PHE A 741 -22.22 5.22 8.60
C PHE A 741 -22.39 3.88 9.31
N SER A 742 -21.35 3.39 10.01
CA SER A 742 -21.48 2.18 10.84
C SER A 742 -22.50 2.31 11.99
N ARG A 743 -22.87 3.54 12.37
CA ARG A 743 -23.89 3.80 13.39
C ARG A 743 -25.32 3.71 12.84
N ILE A 744 -25.48 3.80 11.52
CA ILE A 744 -26.78 3.73 10.84
C ILE A 744 -26.95 2.31 10.29
N PRO A 745 -27.96 1.52 10.74
CA PRO A 745 -28.08 0.09 10.40
C PRO A 745 -28.11 -0.20 8.90
N PHE A 746 -28.72 0.65 8.09
CA PHE A 746 -28.80 0.51 6.64
C PHE A 746 -27.40 0.64 5.99
N PHE A 747 -26.69 1.73 6.25
CA PHE A 747 -25.35 1.99 5.68
C PHE A 747 -24.31 0.99 6.19
N ARG A 748 -24.45 0.57 7.45
CA ARG A 748 -23.61 -0.48 8.06
C ARG A 748 -23.70 -1.80 7.33
N LYS A 749 -24.91 -2.26 6.94
CA LYS A 749 -25.09 -3.51 6.18
C LYS A 749 -24.40 -3.47 4.82
N LEU A 750 -24.32 -2.32 4.21
CA LEU A 750 -23.69 -2.09 2.90
C LEU A 750 -22.20 -1.76 3.01
N ASN A 751 -21.65 -1.63 4.23
CA ASN A 751 -20.27 -1.21 4.48
C ASN A 751 -19.88 0.10 3.79
N LEU A 752 -20.82 1.02 3.64
CA LEU A 752 -20.56 2.30 2.98
C LEU A 752 -19.66 3.17 3.83
N ARG A 753 -18.90 4.04 3.17
CA ARG A 753 -17.96 4.98 3.79
C ARG A 753 -18.29 6.40 3.38
N GLU A 754 -18.29 7.27 4.36
CA GLU A 754 -18.54 8.70 4.18
C GLU A 754 -17.26 9.46 3.91
N ILE A 755 -17.35 10.41 2.98
CA ILE A 755 -16.26 11.31 2.60
C ILE A 755 -16.82 12.73 2.54
N ILE A 756 -16.06 13.70 3.01
CA ILE A 756 -16.36 15.11 2.88
C ILE A 756 -15.18 15.79 2.18
N SER A 757 -15.47 16.68 1.25
CA SER A 757 -14.45 17.47 0.56
C SER A 757 -14.78 18.96 0.56
N PHE A 758 -13.75 19.77 0.59
CA PHE A 758 -13.83 21.23 0.42
C PHE A 758 -12.68 21.68 -0.47
N ARG A 759 -12.97 22.54 -1.43
CA ARG A 759 -11.98 23.07 -2.35
C ARG A 759 -12.20 24.56 -2.49
N THR A 760 -11.12 25.32 -2.52
CA THR A 760 -11.20 26.78 -2.72
C THR A 760 -9.99 27.28 -3.51
N ALA A 761 -10.20 28.32 -4.28
CA ALA A 761 -9.15 29.01 -5.01
C ALA A 761 -9.38 30.51 -4.96
N TRP A 762 -8.27 31.22 -4.82
CA TRP A 762 -8.18 32.66 -5.04
C TRP A 762 -7.14 32.93 -6.11
N GLY A 763 -7.30 34.00 -6.86
CA GLY A 763 -6.31 34.43 -7.81
C GLY A 763 -6.58 35.77 -8.37
N GLU A 764 -5.60 36.38 -8.98
CA GLU A 764 -5.66 37.66 -9.66
C GLU A 764 -5.01 37.58 -11.03
N ILE A 765 -5.30 38.53 -11.90
CA ILE A 765 -4.69 38.71 -13.20
C ILE A 765 -4.46 40.17 -13.46
N SER A 766 -3.24 40.55 -13.85
CA SER A 766 -2.85 41.91 -14.17
C SER A 766 -3.58 42.46 -15.41
N ASP A 767 -3.69 43.73 -15.49
CA ASP A 767 -4.29 44.40 -16.65
C ASP A 767 -3.44 44.25 -17.91
N GLU A 768 -2.11 44.20 -17.77
CA GLU A 768 -1.15 43.94 -18.83
C GLU A 768 -1.40 42.56 -19.49
N ASN A 769 -1.62 41.51 -18.69
CA ASN A 769 -1.96 40.20 -19.20
C ASN A 769 -3.35 40.15 -19.86
N LYS A 770 -4.30 40.92 -19.37
CA LYS A 770 -5.63 41.03 -20.00
C LYS A 770 -5.53 41.77 -21.34
N LEU A 771 -4.68 42.77 -21.46
CA LEU A 771 -4.49 43.54 -22.68
C LEU A 771 -3.87 42.71 -23.83
N LEU A 772 -3.12 41.67 -23.52
CA LEU A 772 -2.56 40.73 -24.51
C LEU A 772 -3.62 39.81 -25.13
N ASN A 773 -4.78 39.67 -24.53
CA ASN A 773 -5.80 38.71 -24.94
C ASN A 773 -6.49 39.11 -26.24
N ALA A 774 -6.39 38.26 -27.25
CA ALA A 774 -7.16 38.32 -28.49
C ALA A 774 -7.98 37.04 -28.75
N SER A 775 -8.01 36.11 -27.78
CA SER A 775 -8.62 34.78 -27.94
C SER A 775 -10.16 34.77 -27.89
N GLY A 776 -10.80 35.91 -27.59
CA GLY A 776 -12.25 35.99 -27.38
C GLY A 776 -12.73 35.40 -26.05
N LEU A 777 -11.86 34.79 -25.24
CA LEU A 777 -12.16 34.39 -23.88
C LEU A 777 -12.06 35.59 -22.91
N LEU A 778 -12.94 35.63 -21.93
CA LEU A 778 -12.81 36.60 -20.85
C LEU A 778 -11.79 36.08 -19.85
N TYR A 779 -10.70 36.84 -19.64
CA TYR A 779 -9.75 36.56 -18.57
C TYR A 779 -10.30 37.10 -17.26
N GLU A 780 -10.87 36.24 -16.47
CA GLU A 780 -11.38 36.54 -15.14
C GLU A 780 -10.66 35.72 -14.09
N ALA A 781 -10.49 36.32 -12.94
CA ALA A 781 -9.89 35.69 -11.78
C ALA A 781 -10.83 35.78 -10.57
N PRO A 782 -10.77 34.85 -9.62
CA PRO A 782 -11.56 34.91 -8.39
C PRO A 782 -10.87 35.86 -7.34
N ASP A 783 -10.72 37.15 -7.73
CA ASP A 783 -9.96 38.19 -7.00
C ASP A 783 -10.76 38.78 -5.84
N LYS A 784 -12.05 39.08 -6.03
CA LYS A 784 -12.90 39.73 -5.04
C LYS A 784 -13.34 38.77 -3.94
N ASN A 785 -13.68 37.52 -4.31
CA ASN A 785 -14.12 36.49 -3.40
C ASN A 785 -13.44 35.17 -3.79
N MET A 786 -12.93 34.42 -2.83
CA MET A 786 -12.42 33.09 -3.11
C MET A 786 -13.52 32.22 -3.73
N TYR A 787 -13.22 31.57 -4.85
CA TYR A 787 -14.08 30.52 -5.38
C TYR A 787 -14.05 29.32 -4.44
N TYR A 788 -15.20 28.66 -4.20
CA TYR A 788 -15.21 27.46 -3.40
C TYR A 788 -16.28 26.45 -3.86
N GLU A 789 -15.95 25.18 -3.61
CA GLU A 789 -16.80 24.02 -3.75
C GLU A 789 -16.76 23.15 -2.50
N TYR A 790 -17.87 22.47 -2.21
CA TYR A 790 -17.92 21.44 -1.19
C TYR A 790 -18.57 20.17 -1.74
N GLY A 791 -18.22 19.02 -1.18
CA GLY A 791 -18.70 17.74 -1.66
C GLY A 791 -18.97 16.76 -0.55
N ILE A 792 -19.94 15.89 -0.78
CA ILE A 792 -20.25 14.72 0.04
C ILE A 792 -20.07 13.49 -0.82
N GLY A 793 -19.19 12.58 -0.38
CA GLY A 793 -18.89 11.34 -1.07
C GLY A 793 -19.45 10.13 -0.33
N ILE A 794 -19.89 9.15 -1.10
CA ILE A 794 -20.24 7.81 -0.62
C ILE A 794 -19.29 6.84 -1.30
N GLY A 795 -18.37 6.29 -0.50
CA GLY A 795 -17.41 5.29 -0.95
C GLY A 795 -17.86 3.87 -0.62
N ASN A 796 -17.09 2.93 -1.14
CA ASN A 796 -17.29 1.50 -0.93
C ASN A 796 -18.57 0.92 -1.55
N ILE A 797 -19.12 1.58 -2.57
CA ILE A 797 -20.24 1.07 -3.34
C ILE A 797 -19.74 -0.15 -4.14
N PHE A 798 -20.36 -1.32 -3.92
CA PHE A 798 -19.89 -2.60 -4.46
C PHE A 798 -18.40 -2.90 -4.21
N LYS A 799 -17.80 -2.28 -3.19
CA LYS A 799 -16.37 -2.38 -2.79
C LYS A 799 -15.36 -1.73 -3.74
N ILE A 800 -15.77 -1.17 -4.85
CA ILE A 800 -14.89 -0.64 -5.90
C ILE A 800 -15.26 0.76 -6.38
N PHE A 801 -16.47 1.24 -6.08
CA PHE A 801 -16.92 2.54 -6.53
C PHE A 801 -17.04 3.55 -5.39
N ARG A 802 -16.75 4.78 -5.72
CA ARG A 802 -17.06 5.99 -4.95
C ARG A 802 -17.86 6.95 -5.83
N VAL A 803 -18.84 7.60 -5.27
CA VAL A 803 -19.63 8.65 -5.89
C VAL A 803 -19.56 9.90 -5.03
N ASP A 804 -19.18 11.02 -5.61
CA ASP A 804 -19.09 12.33 -4.96
C ASP A 804 -20.15 13.26 -5.53
N PHE A 805 -20.94 13.85 -4.66
CA PHE A 805 -21.92 14.91 -4.94
C PHE A 805 -21.24 16.24 -4.63
N ASN A 806 -20.92 17.02 -5.68
CA ASN A 806 -20.19 18.26 -5.57
C ASN A 806 -21.10 19.44 -5.80
N PHE A 807 -20.96 20.48 -4.98
CA PHE A 807 -21.76 21.69 -4.97
C PHE A 807 -20.85 22.90 -5.12
N ARG A 808 -21.22 23.80 -6.02
CA ARG A 808 -20.58 25.09 -6.19
C ARG A 808 -21.15 26.07 -5.19
N GLY A 809 -20.29 26.80 -4.45
CA GLY A 809 -20.71 27.65 -3.34
C GLY A 809 -20.95 29.11 -3.73
N ASN A 810 -20.25 29.61 -4.76
CA ASN A 810 -20.36 30.99 -5.21
C ASN A 810 -20.15 31.14 -6.73
N TYR A 811 -20.14 32.35 -7.26
CA TYR A 811 -20.09 32.65 -8.71
C TYR A 811 -21.20 31.90 -9.49
N LEU A 812 -22.43 31.86 -8.93
CA LEU A 812 -23.57 31.09 -9.43
C LEU A 812 -24.34 31.81 -10.57
N ASP A 813 -24.05 33.04 -10.80
CA ASP A 813 -24.65 33.95 -11.78
C ASP A 813 -24.03 33.84 -13.17
N ARG A 814 -22.93 33.09 -13.31
CA ARG A 814 -22.24 32.91 -14.58
C ARG A 814 -23.04 31.98 -15.51
N PRO A 815 -23.09 32.26 -16.83
CA PRO A 815 -23.83 31.42 -17.78
C PRO A 815 -23.37 29.95 -17.83
N SER A 816 -22.09 29.70 -17.62
CA SER A 816 -21.48 28.36 -17.62
C SER A 816 -21.46 27.70 -16.23
N ALA A 817 -22.00 28.35 -15.19
CA ALA A 817 -21.88 27.85 -13.82
C ALA A 817 -22.67 26.57 -13.59
N ARG A 818 -21.96 25.49 -13.40
CA ARG A 818 -22.52 24.22 -12.92
C ARG A 818 -22.72 24.31 -11.41
N LYS A 819 -23.97 24.39 -10.95
CA LYS A 819 -24.29 24.52 -9.51
C LYS A 819 -24.11 23.23 -8.74
N PHE A 820 -24.30 22.09 -9.42
CA PHE A 820 -24.24 20.73 -8.88
C PHE A 820 -23.69 19.77 -9.92
N GLY A 821 -22.91 18.80 -9.47
CA GLY A 821 -22.41 17.74 -10.33
C GLY A 821 -22.08 16.47 -9.54
N VAL A 822 -22.05 15.38 -10.25
CA VAL A 822 -21.72 14.07 -9.70
C VAL A 822 -20.47 13.55 -10.38
N THR A 823 -19.48 13.17 -9.59
CA THR A 823 -18.26 12.51 -10.09
C THR A 823 -18.11 11.15 -9.42
N GLY A 824 -17.45 10.23 -10.11
CA GLY A 824 -17.17 8.90 -9.63
C GLY A 824 -15.68 8.62 -9.55
N THR A 825 -15.31 7.67 -8.73
CA THR A 825 -13.96 7.09 -8.71
C THR A 825 -14.10 5.58 -8.71
N PHE A 826 -13.31 4.93 -9.53
CA PHE A 826 -13.17 3.48 -9.53
C PHE A 826 -11.81 3.12 -8.95
N GLY A 827 -11.77 2.14 -8.04
CA GLY A 827 -10.53 1.67 -7.44
C GLY A 827 -10.77 0.51 -6.48
N PHE A 828 -9.72 -0.22 -6.19
CA PHE A 828 -9.74 -1.24 -5.15
C PHE A 828 -9.46 -0.56 -3.81
N TYR A 829 -10.44 -0.58 -2.91
CA TYR A 829 -10.32 0.00 -1.57
C TYR A 829 -10.36 -1.13 -0.53
N PHE A 830 -9.38 -1.19 0.35
CA PHE A 830 -9.36 -2.10 1.50
C PHE A 830 -10.26 -1.63 2.65
#